data_95155561c5e276b68fac922c5d25af57
#
_entry.id   95155561c5e276b68fac922c5d25af57
#
_cell.length_a   1.000
_cell.length_b   1.000
_cell.length_c   1.000
_cell.angle_alpha   90.00
_cell.angle_beta   90.00
_cell.angle_gamma   90.00
#
_symmetry.space_group_name_H-M   'P 1'
#
loop_
_entity.id
_entity.type
_entity.pdbx_description
1 polymer ?
#
loop_
_entity_poly.entity_id
_entity_poly.type
_entity_poly.pdbx_seq_one_letter_code
_entity_poly.pdbx_strand_id
1 'polypeptide(L)'
;MASAAALATARAGDIDAYMQVPFPSQLVSASESEKLAWIANERGVRNIWTAEPPHYLPQQLTRWTQDDGVELGSLQVSKDGSTLVWVRGGHPDEAGFSQNPRSLPAGVEQEVWISTRGGTPHKLANGDAPVISPDGSVTLLIQGHTIGCQPVVAARAPRWCISPLLKLRGENRRPVFSPDGRRIAFVSDRKDHSFIGVLDTVSNAVTWMAPDVNRDDFPVWSPDGTHVSFLRISGERFGETLDITGAWPFEIWIADAKTGAGKRVFRSNATAGGYAQIDNEGPSRSPLRWTSSNELLFYSEESGWIHLYRMSPDGGQPRDLTPGNCEVESDSLAADGRTLIVSTNCAAIDGRQLFEVSLAGGEPRRLIEGMIDVEPVYIGTTRSYAYLSSDAASPVSIVKAGPSKKRNSIFPAVPPGFPMRELVKPELVTFQAADGLTVHGQLFRPASVRAGSRQPAVIFVHGGPVRQMLPGWHYMDYYNNSYAMNQYLTSLGFVVLSINYRGGTGYGQAFRRAKDQGPRGVSEYQDVLAAHLFLTRLPEVEQKHIGIYGGSYGGYLVAIALARNSNLFAAGVDFHGVHDWVQKAREWPGAGWGLDPSLYERAFQSSPVAAVGSWRSPVLFIHGDDDRSVPFDQTTDLVSRLREAAVPVDTLILPDEEHGFLRYASWLQAYRATADFLIRTLGIRRTAH
;
A
#
# COMPACT_ATOMS: atom_id res chain seq x y z
N MET A 1 43.73 20.97 -38.51
CA MET A 1 43.16 21.31 -37.21
C MET A 1 41.78 20.70 -37.14
N ALA A 2 41.66 19.52 -36.54
CA ALA A 2 40.38 18.84 -36.34
C ALA A 2 40.00 19.02 -34.87
N SER A 3 38.90 19.74 -34.63
CA SER A 3 38.32 19.94 -33.32
C SER A 3 37.67 18.65 -32.86
N ALA A 4 38.26 17.98 -31.89
CA ALA A 4 37.65 16.88 -31.18
C ALA A 4 36.65 17.46 -30.18
N ALA A 5 35.36 17.39 -30.51
CA ALA A 5 34.30 17.63 -29.54
C ALA A 5 34.30 16.48 -28.51
N ALA A 6 34.82 16.73 -27.32
CA ALA A 6 34.66 15.85 -26.19
C ALA A 6 33.19 15.83 -25.79
N LEU A 7 32.52 14.72 -26.06
CA LEU A 7 31.24 14.40 -25.43
C LEU A 7 31.50 14.26 -23.92
N ALA A 8 31.09 15.28 -23.18
CA ALA A 8 31.04 15.21 -21.73
C ALA A 8 30.03 14.11 -21.34
N THR A 9 30.56 12.96 -20.88
CA THR A 9 29.75 11.96 -20.17
C THR A 9 29.28 12.60 -18.89
N ALA A 10 27.98 12.89 -18.80
CA ALA A 10 27.38 13.39 -17.57
C ALA A 10 27.68 12.39 -16.45
N ARG A 11 28.22 12.88 -15.34
CA ARG A 11 28.39 12.11 -14.12
C ARG A 11 27.00 11.69 -13.66
N ALA A 12 26.72 10.39 -13.54
CA ALA A 12 25.53 9.93 -12.84
C ALA A 12 25.49 10.55 -11.44
N GLY A 13 24.42 11.27 -11.10
CA GLY A 13 24.21 11.82 -9.76
C GLY A 13 24.18 10.72 -8.71
N ASP A 14 24.23 11.09 -7.44
CA ASP A 14 23.95 10.13 -6.34
C ASP A 14 22.45 9.77 -6.37
N ILE A 15 22.09 8.59 -5.82
CA ILE A 15 20.68 8.16 -5.62
C ILE A 15 19.84 9.20 -4.84
N ASP A 16 20.48 9.95 -3.93
CA ASP A 16 19.85 11.07 -3.21
C ASP A 16 19.18 12.08 -4.16
N ALA A 17 19.77 12.33 -5.33
CA ALA A 17 19.18 13.24 -6.33
C ALA A 17 17.84 12.72 -6.88
N TYR A 18 17.68 11.41 -7.00
CA TYR A 18 16.44 10.77 -7.48
C TYR A 18 15.35 10.66 -6.41
N MET A 19 15.70 10.71 -5.13
CA MET A 19 14.79 10.53 -4.00
C MET A 19 14.44 11.83 -3.26
N GLN A 20 14.92 12.98 -3.72
CA GLN A 20 14.77 14.25 -2.99
C GLN A 20 13.40 14.95 -3.14
N VAL A 21 12.54 14.47 -4.05
CA VAL A 21 11.23 15.09 -4.25
C VAL A 21 10.31 14.72 -3.09
N PRO A 22 9.67 15.70 -2.42
CA PRO A 22 8.73 15.41 -1.35
C PRO A 22 7.60 14.47 -1.80
N PHE A 23 7.35 13.42 -1.05
CA PHE A 23 6.34 12.41 -1.37
C PHE A 23 5.03 12.72 -0.64
N PRO A 24 3.92 13.05 -1.34
CA PRO A 24 2.61 13.25 -0.74
C PRO A 24 1.86 11.94 -0.56
N SER A 25 1.14 11.80 0.55
CA SER A 25 0.27 10.66 0.85
C SER A 25 -0.96 11.08 1.66
N GLN A 26 -1.94 10.19 1.80
CA GLN A 26 -3.15 10.40 2.59
C GLN A 26 -3.85 11.74 2.28
N LEU A 27 -4.12 12.00 1.01
CA LEU A 27 -4.87 13.17 0.58
C LEU A 27 -6.32 13.08 1.06
N VAL A 28 -6.77 14.09 1.82
CA VAL A 28 -8.15 14.20 2.31
C VAL A 28 -8.76 15.55 1.98
N SER A 29 -10.09 15.57 1.88
CA SER A 29 -10.86 16.78 1.61
C SER A 29 -12.02 16.92 2.58
N ALA A 30 -12.29 18.13 3.04
CA ALA A 30 -13.49 18.44 3.81
C ALA A 30 -14.73 18.39 2.93
N SER A 31 -15.82 17.74 3.39
CA SER A 31 -17.01 17.52 2.57
C SER A 31 -17.93 18.75 2.42
N GLU A 32 -17.85 19.69 3.35
CA GLU A 32 -18.67 20.91 3.37
C GLU A 32 -17.87 22.19 3.11
N SER A 33 -16.54 22.09 3.06
CA SER A 33 -15.63 23.17 2.65
C SER A 33 -14.64 22.69 1.59
N GLU A 34 -13.90 23.60 1.00
CA GLU A 34 -12.97 23.26 -0.08
C GLU A 34 -11.53 23.03 0.43
N LYS A 35 -11.35 22.73 1.70
CA LYS A 35 -10.05 22.49 2.31
C LYS A 35 -9.52 21.11 1.96
N LEU A 36 -8.25 21.07 1.53
CA LEU A 36 -7.46 19.87 1.34
C LEU A 36 -6.42 19.75 2.45
N ALA A 37 -6.08 18.51 2.82
CA ALA A 37 -4.93 18.22 3.67
C ALA A 37 -4.26 16.91 3.22
N TRP A 38 -2.95 16.80 3.50
CA TRP A 38 -2.16 15.62 3.17
C TRP A 38 -0.94 15.51 4.08
N ILE A 39 -0.32 14.33 4.08
CA ILE A 39 0.99 14.09 4.66
C ILE A 39 2.03 14.28 3.58
N ALA A 40 3.14 14.93 3.88
CA ALA A 40 4.30 14.97 3.00
C ALA A 40 5.53 14.45 3.72
N ASN A 41 6.24 13.53 3.07
CA ASN A 41 7.55 13.04 3.48
C ASN A 41 8.61 13.73 2.61
N GLU A 42 9.39 14.60 3.22
CA GLU A 42 10.49 15.31 2.58
C GLU A 42 11.81 14.83 3.17
N ARG A 43 12.48 13.89 2.48
CA ARG A 43 13.75 13.31 2.92
C ARG A 43 13.68 12.76 4.36
N GLY A 44 12.62 12.01 4.69
CA GLY A 44 12.36 11.43 6.00
C GLY A 44 11.66 12.37 6.99
N VAL A 45 11.60 13.66 6.71
CA VAL A 45 10.89 14.64 7.54
C VAL A 45 9.41 14.66 7.13
N ARG A 46 8.56 14.14 8.00
CA ARG A 46 7.13 14.01 7.75
C ARG A 46 6.36 15.17 8.38
N ASN A 47 5.48 15.81 7.59
CA ASN A 47 4.65 16.93 8.04
C ASN A 47 3.25 16.89 7.43
N ILE A 48 2.29 17.52 8.14
CA ILE A 48 0.94 17.78 7.63
C ILE A 48 0.96 19.10 6.85
N TRP A 49 0.35 19.06 5.69
CA TRP A 49 0.18 20.20 4.81
C TRP A 49 -1.30 20.43 4.50
N THR A 50 -1.67 21.65 4.17
CA THR A 50 -3.03 22.04 3.80
C THR A 50 -3.03 22.97 2.59
N ALA A 51 -4.16 23.03 1.89
CA ALA A 51 -4.42 24.01 0.85
C ALA A 51 -5.91 24.39 0.80
N GLU A 52 -6.17 25.68 0.58
CA GLU A 52 -7.52 26.24 0.58
C GLU A 52 -7.72 27.19 -0.61
N PRO A 53 -8.98 27.42 -1.07
CA PRO A 53 -9.27 28.39 -2.11
C PRO A 53 -8.85 29.82 -1.71
N PRO A 54 -8.71 30.74 -2.69
CA PRO A 54 -8.95 30.52 -4.11
C PRO A 54 -7.77 29.90 -4.85
N HIS A 55 -6.55 29.94 -4.30
CA HIS A 55 -5.32 29.61 -5.02
C HIS A 55 -4.77 28.23 -4.71
N TYR A 56 -5.21 27.57 -3.64
CA TYR A 56 -4.71 26.27 -3.18
C TYR A 56 -3.18 26.26 -3.01
N LEU A 57 -2.64 27.33 -2.46
CA LEU A 57 -1.20 27.40 -2.13
C LEU A 57 -0.90 26.46 -0.97
N PRO A 58 0.10 25.58 -1.08
CA PRO A 58 0.48 24.66 -0.02
C PRO A 58 0.93 25.42 1.24
N GLN A 59 0.40 25.04 2.38
CA GLN A 59 0.78 25.58 3.68
C GLN A 59 1.15 24.45 4.62
N GLN A 60 2.36 24.50 5.16
CA GLN A 60 2.83 23.54 6.14
C GLN A 60 2.20 23.82 7.49
N LEU A 61 1.43 22.84 8.02
CA LEU A 61 0.72 22.97 9.28
C LEU A 61 1.60 22.56 10.47
N THR A 62 2.31 21.44 10.38
CA THR A 62 3.26 20.96 11.40
C THR A 62 4.68 21.34 11.02
N ARG A 63 5.62 21.31 12.00
CA ARG A 63 6.99 21.78 11.77
C ARG A 63 8.03 20.86 12.40
N TRP A 64 7.88 19.55 12.20
CA TRP A 64 8.96 18.61 12.49
C TRP A 64 10.10 18.83 11.50
N THR A 65 11.33 18.64 11.94
CA THR A 65 12.53 19.02 11.17
C THR A 65 13.56 17.89 11.10
N GLN A 66 13.27 16.72 11.62
CA GLN A 66 14.23 15.61 11.69
C GLN A 66 13.71 14.39 10.96
N ASP A 67 14.62 13.67 10.30
CA ASP A 67 14.42 12.31 9.83
C ASP A 67 14.46 11.37 11.03
N ASP A 68 13.37 11.35 11.80
CA ASP A 68 13.27 10.58 13.04
C ASP A 68 12.64 9.20 12.85
N GLY A 69 12.14 8.93 11.65
CA GLY A 69 11.47 7.68 11.32
C GLY A 69 10.09 7.52 11.94
N VAL A 70 9.58 8.54 12.65
CA VAL A 70 8.25 8.47 13.26
C VAL A 70 7.18 8.73 12.20
N GLU A 71 6.34 7.74 11.98
CA GLU A 71 5.29 7.82 10.96
C GLU A 71 4.18 8.80 11.33
N LEU A 72 3.58 9.38 10.31
CA LEU A 72 2.29 10.09 10.38
C LEU A 72 1.25 9.26 9.61
N GLY A 73 0.06 9.15 10.21
CA GLY A 73 -1.02 8.37 9.60
C GLY A 73 -2.40 8.79 10.05
N SER A 74 -3.42 8.10 9.58
CA SER A 74 -4.83 8.28 9.99
C SER A 74 -5.30 9.75 9.90
N LEU A 75 -4.83 10.49 8.88
CA LEU A 75 -5.19 11.90 8.69
C LEU A 75 -6.68 12.03 8.36
N GLN A 76 -7.39 12.85 9.15
CA GLN A 76 -8.78 13.17 8.93
C GLN A 76 -9.03 14.67 9.03
N VAL A 77 -10.06 15.12 8.33
CA VAL A 77 -10.56 16.49 8.37
C VAL A 77 -12.05 16.49 8.70
N SER A 78 -12.51 17.40 9.57
CA SER A 78 -13.93 17.58 9.84
C SER A 78 -14.68 18.05 8.60
N LYS A 79 -15.99 17.84 8.56
CA LYS A 79 -16.83 18.20 7.41
C LYS A 79 -16.68 19.66 6.99
N ASP A 80 -16.63 20.57 7.96
CA ASP A 80 -16.46 22.01 7.76
C ASP A 80 -14.99 22.45 7.51
N GLY A 81 -14.03 21.53 7.60
CA GLY A 81 -12.61 21.80 7.44
C GLY A 81 -11.94 22.49 8.63
N SER A 82 -12.67 22.71 9.73
CA SER A 82 -12.14 23.45 10.88
C SER A 82 -11.20 22.65 11.77
N THR A 83 -11.31 21.32 11.76
CA THR A 83 -10.53 20.40 12.59
C THR A 83 -9.79 19.38 11.76
N LEU A 84 -8.50 19.21 12.03
CA LEU A 84 -7.69 18.11 11.52
C LEU A 84 -7.22 17.27 12.69
N VAL A 85 -7.24 15.95 12.52
CA VAL A 85 -6.64 14.99 13.45
C VAL A 85 -5.78 14.00 12.68
N TRP A 86 -4.73 13.53 13.31
CA TRP A 86 -3.82 12.53 12.73
C TRP A 86 -3.11 11.77 13.84
N VAL A 87 -2.49 10.66 13.50
CA VAL A 87 -1.63 9.89 14.39
C VAL A 87 -0.17 10.22 14.09
N ARG A 88 0.66 10.31 15.12
CA ARG A 88 2.11 10.33 15.07
C ARG A 88 2.64 9.19 15.93
N GLY A 89 3.48 8.34 15.35
CA GLY A 89 3.94 7.07 15.93
C GLY A 89 3.40 5.90 15.12
N GLY A 90 4.24 4.92 14.80
CA GLY A 90 3.83 3.72 14.06
C GLY A 90 2.97 2.79 14.93
N HIS A 91 2.50 1.68 14.35
CA HIS A 91 1.75 0.67 15.09
C HIS A 91 2.66 -0.02 16.11
N PRO A 92 2.23 -0.12 17.40
CA PRO A 92 2.98 -0.88 18.39
C PRO A 92 3.03 -2.38 18.01
N ASP A 93 4.10 -3.05 18.44
CA ASP A 93 4.18 -4.50 18.40
C ASP A 93 3.27 -5.16 19.46
N GLU A 94 3.29 -6.50 19.54
CA GLU A 94 2.49 -7.26 20.52
C GLU A 94 2.85 -6.93 21.98
N ALA A 95 4.09 -6.44 22.23
CA ALA A 95 4.55 -6.00 23.55
C ALA A 95 4.21 -4.52 23.86
N GLY A 96 3.66 -3.80 22.88
CA GLY A 96 3.25 -2.41 23.01
C GLY A 96 4.33 -1.38 22.71
N PHE A 97 5.47 -1.78 22.09
CA PHE A 97 6.52 -0.86 21.67
C PHE A 97 6.23 -0.32 20.27
N SER A 98 6.21 0.99 20.13
CA SER A 98 6.19 1.66 18.82
C SER A 98 7.58 1.61 18.16
N GLN A 99 7.59 1.76 16.86
CA GLN A 99 8.81 1.82 16.04
C GLN A 99 9.74 2.93 16.52
N ASN A 100 11.03 2.62 16.64
CA ASN A 100 12.00 3.57 17.19
C ASN A 100 13.34 3.54 16.42
N PRO A 101 13.35 3.80 15.09
CA PRO A 101 14.54 3.61 14.23
C PRO A 101 15.71 4.55 14.57
N ARG A 102 15.54 5.44 15.54
CA ARG A 102 16.64 6.26 16.09
C ARG A 102 17.18 5.74 17.41
N SER A 103 16.73 4.60 17.90
CA SER A 103 17.14 4.03 19.19
C SER A 103 17.02 5.05 20.33
N LEU A 104 15.92 5.81 20.37
CA LEU A 104 15.70 6.82 21.42
C LEU A 104 15.49 6.12 22.76
N PRO A 105 16.26 6.45 23.82
CA PRO A 105 16.13 5.75 25.11
C PRO A 105 14.76 5.88 25.78
N ALA A 106 14.01 6.94 25.45
CA ALA A 106 12.64 7.17 25.95
C ALA A 106 11.58 6.37 25.15
N GLY A 107 11.99 5.70 24.05
CA GLY A 107 11.05 5.10 23.12
C GLY A 107 10.26 6.12 22.29
N VAL A 108 9.25 5.61 21.58
CA VAL A 108 8.28 6.37 20.81
C VAL A 108 6.89 5.95 21.28
N GLU A 109 5.98 6.91 21.43
CA GLU A 109 4.58 6.65 21.76
C GLU A 109 3.69 6.93 20.55
N GLN A 110 2.62 6.17 20.42
CA GLN A 110 1.57 6.43 19.45
C GLN A 110 0.66 7.55 19.98
N GLU A 111 0.60 8.66 19.26
CA GLU A 111 -0.04 9.89 19.69
C GLU A 111 -1.08 10.38 18.68
N VAL A 112 -2.28 10.68 19.15
CA VAL A 112 -3.28 11.43 18.38
C VAL A 112 -3.02 12.93 18.55
N TRP A 113 -2.82 13.61 17.44
CA TRP A 113 -2.61 15.05 17.36
C TRP A 113 -3.81 15.75 16.73
N ILE A 114 -4.01 17.01 17.07
CA ILE A 114 -5.13 17.82 16.61
C ILE A 114 -4.69 19.25 16.27
N SER A 115 -5.32 19.84 15.26
CA SER A 115 -5.32 21.28 14.99
C SER A 115 -6.74 21.74 14.71
N THR A 116 -7.15 22.83 15.36
CA THR A 116 -8.48 23.43 15.16
C THR A 116 -8.35 24.83 14.56
N ARG A 117 -9.14 25.13 13.52
CA ARG A 117 -9.18 26.44 12.85
C ARG A 117 -7.80 26.98 12.44
N GLY A 118 -6.90 26.08 12.02
CA GLY A 118 -5.53 26.43 11.65
C GLY A 118 -4.64 26.90 12.81
N GLY A 119 -5.08 26.63 14.06
CA GLY A 119 -4.29 26.90 15.27
C GLY A 119 -3.10 25.96 15.40
N THR A 120 -2.24 26.23 16.39
CA THR A 120 -1.04 25.43 16.65
C THR A 120 -1.40 23.97 16.95
N PRO A 121 -0.85 23.00 16.21
CA PRO A 121 -1.03 21.59 16.49
C PRO A 121 -0.56 21.21 17.89
N HIS A 122 -1.32 20.32 18.55
CA HIS A 122 -0.94 19.80 19.87
C HIS A 122 -1.40 18.34 20.02
N LYS A 123 -0.75 17.61 20.90
CA LYS A 123 -1.13 16.24 21.29
C LYS A 123 -2.48 16.27 21.98
N LEU A 124 -3.43 15.48 21.48
CA LEU A 124 -4.75 15.32 22.08
C LEU A 124 -4.73 14.21 23.15
N ALA A 125 -4.18 13.06 22.81
CA ALA A 125 -4.05 11.89 23.69
C ALA A 125 -3.08 10.85 23.10
N ASN A 126 -2.73 9.84 23.90
CA ASN A 126 -2.13 8.61 23.36
C ASN A 126 -3.22 7.73 22.76
N GLY A 127 -2.96 7.09 21.63
CA GLY A 127 -3.87 6.20 20.93
C GLY A 127 -3.74 6.27 19.42
N ASP A 128 -4.66 5.58 18.73
CA ASP A 128 -4.68 5.41 17.28
C ASP A 128 -6.10 5.56 16.71
N ALA A 129 -6.19 5.49 15.37
CA ALA A 129 -7.44 5.45 14.60
C ALA A 129 -8.48 6.50 15.05
N PRO A 130 -8.11 7.80 15.08
CA PRO A 130 -9.02 8.86 15.51
C PRO A 130 -10.24 8.94 14.59
N VAL A 131 -11.42 9.23 15.15
CA VAL A 131 -12.66 9.45 14.39
C VAL A 131 -13.36 10.69 14.90
N ILE A 132 -13.46 11.71 14.06
CA ILE A 132 -14.12 12.98 14.41
C ILE A 132 -15.64 12.79 14.39
N SER A 133 -16.35 13.31 15.41
CA SER A 133 -17.83 13.31 15.43
C SER A 133 -18.41 14.17 14.29
N PRO A 134 -19.65 13.88 13.84
CA PRO A 134 -20.30 14.63 12.76
C PRO A 134 -20.39 16.14 13.00
N ASP A 135 -20.48 16.58 14.25
CA ASP A 135 -20.51 17.99 14.67
C ASP A 135 -19.12 18.58 14.97
N GLY A 136 -18.06 17.77 14.86
CA GLY A 136 -16.68 18.19 15.12
C GLY A 136 -16.35 18.44 16.61
N SER A 137 -17.23 18.05 17.54
CA SER A 137 -17.06 18.39 18.97
C SER A 137 -16.18 17.43 19.75
N VAL A 138 -16.08 16.18 19.31
CA VAL A 138 -15.30 15.13 19.95
C VAL A 138 -14.54 14.28 18.93
N THR A 139 -13.51 13.58 19.43
CA THR A 139 -12.76 12.58 18.68
C THR A 139 -12.77 11.27 19.45
N LEU A 140 -13.21 10.18 18.80
CA LEU A 140 -12.98 8.83 19.30
C LEU A 140 -11.58 8.39 18.92
N LEU A 141 -10.99 7.50 19.70
CA LEU A 141 -9.66 6.93 19.44
C LEU A 141 -9.54 5.53 20.05
N ILE A 142 -8.66 4.73 19.49
CA ILE A 142 -8.33 3.41 20.02
C ILE A 142 -7.19 3.55 21.03
N GLN A 143 -7.35 2.94 22.22
CA GLN A 143 -6.35 2.90 23.28
C GLN A 143 -6.16 1.45 23.72
N GLY A 144 -5.17 0.75 23.16
CA GLY A 144 -5.05 -0.69 23.26
C GLY A 144 -6.31 -1.40 22.73
N HIS A 145 -7.02 -2.14 23.60
CA HIS A 145 -8.23 -2.87 23.22
C HIS A 145 -9.54 -2.12 23.50
N THR A 146 -9.46 -0.82 23.79
CA THR A 146 -10.59 0.00 24.19
C THR A 146 -10.82 1.18 23.26
N ILE A 147 -12.06 1.69 23.22
CA ILE A 147 -12.37 2.93 22.55
C ILE A 147 -12.45 4.04 23.61
N GLY A 148 -11.66 5.09 23.43
CA GLY A 148 -11.68 6.30 24.22
C GLY A 148 -12.41 7.44 23.49
N CYS A 149 -12.78 8.47 24.23
CA CYS A 149 -13.33 9.72 23.70
C CYS A 149 -12.56 10.91 24.26
N GLN A 150 -12.19 11.85 23.39
CA GLN A 150 -11.57 13.12 23.75
C GLN A 150 -12.37 14.28 23.17
N PRO A 151 -12.68 15.32 23.97
CA PRO A 151 -13.32 16.52 23.46
C PRO A 151 -12.32 17.34 22.63
N VAL A 152 -12.77 17.87 21.50
CA VAL A 152 -11.97 18.80 20.67
C VAL A 152 -11.71 20.11 21.44
N VAL A 153 -12.68 20.55 22.24
CA VAL A 153 -12.55 21.70 23.16
C VAL A 153 -12.98 21.27 24.56
N ALA A 154 -12.05 21.18 25.48
CA ALA A 154 -12.29 20.64 26.81
C ALA A 154 -13.47 21.31 27.55
N ALA A 155 -13.64 22.63 27.43
CA ALA A 155 -14.76 23.37 28.05
C ALA A 155 -16.15 23.03 27.50
N ARG A 156 -16.23 22.27 26.39
CA ARG A 156 -17.46 21.86 25.70
C ARG A 156 -17.65 20.34 25.69
N ALA A 157 -16.93 19.62 26.55
CA ALA A 157 -16.99 18.17 26.63
C ALA A 157 -18.41 17.68 26.95
N PRO A 158 -19.02 16.82 26.13
CA PRO A 158 -20.24 16.12 26.50
C PRO A 158 -19.97 15.21 27.70
N ARG A 159 -20.94 15.04 28.60
CA ARG A 159 -20.77 14.20 29.80
C ARG A 159 -20.45 12.74 29.51
N TRP A 160 -20.85 12.22 28.36
CA TRP A 160 -20.60 10.85 27.94
C TRP A 160 -19.20 10.64 27.34
N CYS A 161 -18.51 11.73 26.95
CA CYS A 161 -17.18 11.65 26.35
C CYS A 161 -16.14 11.43 27.45
N ILE A 162 -15.77 10.20 27.69
CA ILE A 162 -14.82 9.75 28.68
C ILE A 162 -13.81 8.77 28.07
N SER A 163 -12.71 8.51 28.75
CA SER A 163 -11.72 7.51 28.32
C SER A 163 -11.36 6.60 29.50
N PRO A 164 -11.57 5.27 29.38
CA PRO A 164 -12.18 4.58 28.25
C PRO A 164 -13.70 4.79 28.17
N LEU A 165 -14.24 4.95 26.96
CA LEU A 165 -15.67 5.00 26.68
C LEU A 165 -16.26 3.58 26.57
N LEU A 166 -15.57 2.69 25.86
CA LEU A 166 -15.92 1.29 25.71
C LEU A 166 -14.75 0.39 26.16
N LYS A 167 -15.03 -0.48 27.10
CA LYS A 167 -14.11 -1.51 27.60
C LYS A 167 -14.88 -2.83 27.73
N LEU A 168 -15.19 -3.42 26.59
CA LEU A 168 -15.90 -4.71 26.52
C LEU A 168 -14.92 -5.86 26.26
N ARG A 169 -15.42 -7.10 26.33
CA ARG A 169 -14.63 -8.29 26.01
C ARG A 169 -14.12 -8.23 24.57
N GLY A 170 -12.86 -8.65 24.39
CA GLY A 170 -12.17 -8.66 23.09
C GLY A 170 -11.56 -7.31 22.75
N GLU A 171 -11.09 -7.16 21.53
CA GLU A 171 -10.58 -5.91 20.97
C GLU A 171 -11.73 -5.10 20.41
N ASN A 172 -11.89 -3.85 20.91
CA ASN A 172 -12.94 -2.95 20.44
C ASN A 172 -12.32 -1.97 19.45
N ARG A 173 -12.76 -2.03 18.20
CA ARG A 173 -12.15 -1.30 17.09
C ARG A 173 -13.17 -0.75 16.09
N ARG A 174 -12.72 0.05 15.11
CA ARG A 174 -13.53 0.64 14.03
C ARG A 174 -14.79 1.37 14.54
N PRO A 175 -14.69 2.34 15.46
CA PRO A 175 -15.86 3.10 15.88
C PRO A 175 -16.35 4.00 14.74
N VAL A 176 -17.67 4.05 14.55
CA VAL A 176 -18.34 4.89 13.54
C VAL A 176 -19.54 5.59 14.17
N PHE A 177 -19.57 6.91 14.14
CA PHE A 177 -20.71 7.68 14.62
C PHE A 177 -21.96 7.49 13.74
N SER A 178 -23.12 7.43 14.36
CA SER A 178 -24.40 7.64 13.66
C SER A 178 -24.44 9.06 13.06
N PRO A 179 -25.25 9.31 12.00
CA PRO A 179 -25.34 10.64 11.38
C PRO A 179 -25.70 11.77 12.35
N ASP A 180 -26.47 11.48 13.39
CA ASP A 180 -26.85 12.43 14.45
C ASP A 180 -25.83 12.54 15.60
N GLY A 181 -24.73 11.74 15.57
CA GLY A 181 -23.68 11.73 16.58
C GLY A 181 -24.05 11.13 17.95
N ARG A 182 -25.26 10.57 18.10
CA ARG A 182 -25.76 10.06 19.40
C ARG A 182 -25.47 8.59 19.66
N ARG A 183 -25.10 7.85 18.63
CA ARG A 183 -24.76 6.44 18.75
C ARG A 183 -23.44 6.15 18.06
N ILE A 184 -22.78 5.08 18.48
CA ILE A 184 -21.48 4.65 17.96
C ILE A 184 -21.58 3.16 17.61
N ALA A 185 -21.47 2.83 16.34
CA ALA A 185 -21.27 1.46 15.92
C ALA A 185 -19.78 1.10 16.06
N PHE A 186 -19.47 -0.13 16.42
CA PHE A 186 -18.10 -0.59 16.61
C PHE A 186 -17.99 -2.09 16.39
N VAL A 187 -16.78 -2.58 16.15
CA VAL A 187 -16.45 -4.01 16.10
C VAL A 187 -15.93 -4.45 17.45
N SER A 188 -16.45 -5.57 17.97
CA SER A 188 -15.88 -6.29 19.13
C SER A 188 -15.26 -7.59 18.62
N ASP A 189 -13.96 -7.58 18.38
CA ASP A 189 -13.21 -8.74 17.91
C ASP A 189 -12.85 -9.65 19.11
N ARG A 190 -13.19 -10.92 19.00
CA ARG A 190 -13.01 -11.93 20.07
C ARG A 190 -12.11 -13.08 19.66
N LYS A 191 -11.24 -12.87 18.67
CA LYS A 191 -10.29 -13.77 18.03
C LYS A 191 -10.90 -14.69 16.98
N ASP A 192 -11.74 -15.64 17.39
CA ASP A 192 -12.39 -16.63 16.53
C ASP A 192 -13.68 -16.11 15.87
N HIS A 193 -14.29 -15.07 16.43
CA HIS A 193 -15.48 -14.40 15.91
C HIS A 193 -15.46 -12.91 16.26
N SER A 194 -16.31 -12.14 15.62
CA SER A 194 -16.52 -10.72 15.97
C SER A 194 -17.98 -10.32 15.82
N PHE A 195 -18.37 -9.27 16.57
CA PHE A 195 -19.72 -8.73 16.56
C PHE A 195 -19.71 -7.24 16.22
N ILE A 196 -20.77 -6.77 15.60
CA ILE A 196 -21.06 -5.34 15.55
C ILE A 196 -21.91 -4.98 16.78
N GLY A 197 -21.43 -4.02 17.58
CA GLY A 197 -22.18 -3.40 18.67
C GLY A 197 -22.57 -1.97 18.32
N VAL A 198 -23.67 -1.51 18.88
CA VAL A 198 -24.11 -0.09 18.83
C VAL A 198 -24.24 0.42 20.26
N LEU A 199 -23.39 1.37 20.62
CA LEU A 199 -23.47 2.11 21.89
C LEU A 199 -24.41 3.30 21.73
N ASP A 200 -25.40 3.43 22.61
CA ASP A 200 -26.16 4.65 22.79
C ASP A 200 -25.47 5.54 23.84
N THR A 201 -25.02 6.74 23.44
CA THR A 201 -24.20 7.62 24.29
C THR A 201 -24.99 8.27 25.42
N VAL A 202 -26.32 8.24 25.39
CA VAL A 202 -27.19 8.81 26.42
C VAL A 202 -27.50 7.79 27.52
N SER A 203 -27.94 6.59 27.10
CA SER A 203 -28.28 5.51 28.04
C SER A 203 -27.09 4.66 28.46
N ASN A 204 -25.96 4.74 27.76
CA ASN A 204 -24.77 3.92 27.91
C ASN A 204 -25.07 2.42 27.71
N ALA A 205 -26.09 2.09 26.92
CA ALA A 205 -26.47 0.72 26.58
C ALA A 205 -25.85 0.29 25.26
N VAL A 206 -25.49 -1.00 25.16
CA VAL A 206 -24.99 -1.62 23.93
C VAL A 206 -26.03 -2.58 23.40
N THR A 207 -26.36 -2.43 22.11
CA THR A 207 -27.19 -3.37 21.35
C THR A 207 -26.32 -4.12 20.34
N TRP A 208 -26.39 -5.44 20.33
CA TRP A 208 -25.64 -6.28 19.39
C TRP A 208 -26.42 -6.49 18.09
N MET A 209 -25.76 -6.31 16.95
CA MET A 209 -26.39 -6.36 15.62
C MET A 209 -26.36 -7.79 15.08
N ALA A 210 -27.51 -8.49 15.13
CA ALA A 210 -27.70 -9.86 14.62
C ALA A 210 -26.51 -10.79 14.96
N PRO A 211 -26.12 -10.97 16.24
CA PRO A 211 -24.92 -11.71 16.61
C PRO A 211 -24.98 -13.16 16.13
N ASP A 212 -23.85 -13.66 15.62
CA ASP A 212 -23.68 -14.99 15.04
C ASP A 212 -22.28 -15.56 15.37
N VAL A 213 -21.99 -16.78 14.99
CA VAL A 213 -20.69 -17.45 15.16
C VAL A 213 -19.62 -16.95 14.18
N ASN A 214 -20.02 -16.15 13.21
CA ASN A 214 -19.19 -15.61 12.15
C ASN A 214 -18.38 -14.37 12.59
N ARG A 215 -17.63 -13.79 11.65
CA ARG A 215 -16.93 -12.52 11.87
C ARG A 215 -17.65 -11.40 11.16
N ASP A 216 -18.02 -10.39 11.93
CA ASP A 216 -18.65 -9.16 11.44
C ASP A 216 -17.66 -8.02 11.46
N ASP A 217 -17.59 -7.24 10.35
CA ASP A 217 -16.70 -6.10 10.23
C ASP A 217 -17.31 -4.98 9.36
N PHE A 218 -16.65 -3.83 9.30
CA PHE A 218 -17.01 -2.67 8.47
C PHE A 218 -18.44 -2.16 8.69
N PRO A 219 -18.80 -1.78 9.93
CA PRO A 219 -20.12 -1.23 10.22
C PRO A 219 -20.33 0.12 9.51
N VAL A 220 -21.47 0.28 8.88
CA VAL A 220 -21.87 1.52 8.16
C VAL A 220 -23.32 1.88 8.51
N TRP A 221 -23.55 3.12 8.88
CA TRP A 221 -24.88 3.62 9.20
C TRP A 221 -25.71 3.92 7.96
N SER A 222 -27.02 3.66 8.04
CA SER A 222 -27.98 4.22 7.10
C SER A 222 -28.04 5.75 7.22
N PRO A 223 -28.38 6.49 6.16
CA PRO A 223 -28.44 7.95 6.18
C PRO A 223 -29.38 8.54 7.25
N ASP A 224 -30.44 7.82 7.58
CA ASP A 224 -31.42 8.20 8.63
C ASP A 224 -30.97 7.73 10.04
N GLY A 225 -29.86 6.98 10.14
CA GLY A 225 -29.34 6.44 11.38
C GLY A 225 -30.17 5.32 12.00
N THR A 226 -31.18 4.78 11.33
CA THR A 226 -32.05 3.74 11.92
C THR A 226 -31.47 2.34 11.81
N HIS A 227 -30.56 2.09 10.84
CA HIS A 227 -29.96 0.79 10.58
C HIS A 227 -28.45 0.85 10.52
N VAL A 228 -27.80 -0.30 10.74
CA VAL A 228 -26.37 -0.52 10.49
C VAL A 228 -26.22 -1.66 9.50
N SER A 229 -25.47 -1.44 8.44
CA SER A 229 -25.04 -2.48 7.50
C SER A 229 -23.59 -2.88 7.84
N PHE A 230 -23.23 -4.14 7.60
CA PHE A 230 -21.90 -4.66 7.87
C PHE A 230 -21.59 -5.87 6.98
N LEU A 231 -20.31 -6.19 6.86
CA LEU A 231 -19.83 -7.41 6.21
C LEU A 231 -19.79 -8.54 7.21
N ARG A 232 -20.21 -9.75 6.79
CA ARG A 232 -20.09 -10.99 7.53
C ARG A 232 -19.29 -12.01 6.73
N ILE A 233 -18.27 -12.57 7.33
CA ILE A 233 -17.38 -13.56 6.72
C ILE A 233 -17.37 -14.79 7.64
N SER A 234 -17.21 -15.99 7.07
CA SER A 234 -17.17 -17.24 7.88
C SER A 234 -16.08 -17.19 8.95
N GLY A 235 -16.44 -17.49 10.19
CA GLY A 235 -15.52 -17.49 11.34
C GLY A 235 -14.42 -18.54 11.26
N GLU A 236 -14.70 -19.69 10.65
CA GLU A 236 -13.76 -20.81 10.54
C GLU A 236 -12.46 -20.49 9.79
N ARG A 237 -12.45 -19.41 9.00
CA ARG A 237 -11.31 -19.04 8.15
C ARG A 237 -10.41 -17.94 8.72
N PHE A 238 -10.77 -17.34 9.83
CA PHE A 238 -10.00 -16.23 10.41
C PHE A 238 -8.92 -16.63 11.42
N GLY A 239 -8.91 -17.86 11.89
CA GLY A 239 -7.77 -18.43 12.59
C GLY A 239 -6.71 -18.96 11.61
N GLU A 240 -7.12 -19.16 10.37
CA GLU A 240 -6.26 -19.47 9.24
C GLU A 240 -6.08 -18.15 8.50
N THR A 241 -4.90 -17.61 8.55
CA THR A 241 -4.44 -16.46 7.84
C THR A 241 -5.09 -16.27 6.47
N LEU A 242 -5.32 -15.00 6.13
CA LEU A 242 -5.67 -14.48 4.83
C LEU A 242 -4.92 -15.21 3.71
N ASP A 243 -5.50 -16.33 3.25
CA ASP A 243 -5.02 -16.96 2.05
C ASP A 243 -5.37 -16.03 0.87
N ILE A 244 -4.43 -15.16 0.50
CA ILE A 244 -4.57 -14.27 -0.66
C ILE A 244 -4.84 -15.04 -1.96
N THR A 245 -4.61 -16.35 -1.96
CA THR A 245 -4.92 -17.27 -3.06
C THR A 245 -6.30 -17.93 -2.90
N GLY A 246 -6.94 -17.81 -1.74
CA GLY A 246 -8.23 -18.40 -1.42
C GLY A 246 -9.45 -17.62 -1.92
N ALA A 247 -10.61 -18.25 -1.90
CA ALA A 247 -11.89 -17.57 -2.04
C ALA A 247 -12.36 -17.10 -0.65
N TRP A 248 -12.89 -15.89 -0.62
CA TRP A 248 -13.38 -15.26 0.61
C TRP A 248 -14.83 -14.83 0.42
N PRO A 249 -15.77 -15.77 0.43
CA PRO A 249 -17.17 -15.45 0.33
C PRO A 249 -17.58 -14.59 1.53
N PHE A 250 -18.37 -13.56 1.26
CA PHE A 250 -18.86 -12.63 2.25
C PHE A 250 -20.36 -12.42 2.10
N GLU A 251 -20.96 -11.90 3.13
CA GLU A 251 -22.36 -11.49 3.15
C GLU A 251 -22.47 -10.02 3.54
N ILE A 252 -23.50 -9.34 3.06
CA ILE A 252 -23.91 -8.02 3.56
C ILE A 252 -25.15 -8.20 4.39
N TRP A 253 -25.08 -7.74 5.64
CA TRP A 253 -26.18 -7.75 6.59
C TRP A 253 -26.64 -6.33 6.91
N ILE A 254 -27.90 -6.17 7.21
CA ILE A 254 -28.50 -4.94 7.72
C ILE A 254 -29.26 -5.28 8.99
N ALA A 255 -28.99 -4.51 10.05
CA ALA A 255 -29.68 -4.66 11.33
C ALA A 255 -30.30 -3.35 11.80
N ASP A 256 -31.47 -3.42 12.41
CA ASP A 256 -32.13 -2.30 13.09
C ASP A 256 -31.29 -1.89 14.31
N ALA A 257 -30.87 -0.65 14.36
CA ALA A 257 -29.93 -0.14 15.36
C ALA A 257 -30.52 -0.05 16.79
N LYS A 258 -31.83 -0.16 16.95
CA LYS A 258 -32.52 -0.13 18.25
C LYS A 258 -32.73 -1.52 18.80
N THR A 259 -33.11 -2.48 17.97
CA THR A 259 -33.46 -3.84 18.40
C THR A 259 -32.36 -4.86 18.19
N GLY A 260 -31.40 -4.57 17.30
CA GLY A 260 -30.36 -5.50 16.85
C GLY A 260 -30.86 -6.57 15.87
N ALA A 261 -32.15 -6.61 15.57
CA ALA A 261 -32.70 -7.56 14.61
C ALA A 261 -32.17 -7.30 13.21
N GLY A 262 -31.61 -8.31 12.54
CA GLY A 262 -30.99 -8.14 11.24
C GLY A 262 -31.41 -9.17 10.20
N LYS A 263 -31.15 -8.83 8.94
CA LYS A 263 -31.34 -9.72 7.77
C LYS A 263 -30.14 -9.64 6.84
N ARG A 264 -29.85 -10.75 6.17
CA ARG A 264 -28.91 -10.77 5.05
C ARG A 264 -29.57 -10.19 3.82
N VAL A 265 -28.88 -9.24 3.15
CA VAL A 265 -29.36 -8.62 1.90
C VAL A 265 -28.55 -9.06 0.68
N PHE A 266 -27.30 -9.54 0.89
CA PHE A 266 -26.46 -10.06 -0.17
C PHE A 266 -25.61 -11.24 0.34
N ARG A 267 -25.26 -12.14 -0.58
CA ARG A 267 -24.25 -13.18 -0.38
C ARG A 267 -23.46 -13.32 -1.66
N SER A 268 -22.13 -13.21 -1.54
CA SER A 268 -21.23 -13.43 -2.67
C SER A 268 -21.19 -14.88 -3.10
N ASN A 269 -20.75 -15.13 -4.31
CA ASN A 269 -20.43 -16.45 -4.82
C ASN A 269 -19.38 -17.14 -3.92
N ALA A 270 -19.51 -18.45 -3.72
CA ALA A 270 -18.61 -19.23 -2.86
C ALA A 270 -17.17 -19.35 -3.42
N THR A 271 -16.98 -19.17 -4.72
CA THR A 271 -15.69 -19.31 -5.41
C THR A 271 -15.03 -17.95 -5.75
N ALA A 272 -15.76 -16.88 -5.67
CA ALA A 272 -15.31 -15.53 -5.99
C ALA A 272 -15.30 -14.66 -4.73
N GLY A 273 -14.59 -13.56 -4.81
CA GLY A 273 -14.66 -12.50 -3.85
C GLY A 273 -13.81 -12.70 -2.61
N GLY A 274 -13.56 -11.64 -1.91
CA GLY A 274 -12.89 -11.58 -0.64
C GLY A 274 -11.67 -10.68 -0.62
N TYR A 275 -10.80 -10.69 -1.62
CA TYR A 275 -9.68 -9.75 -1.65
C TYR A 275 -10.15 -8.28 -1.66
N ALA A 276 -11.25 -8.02 -2.34
CA ALA A 276 -11.87 -6.70 -2.39
C ALA A 276 -12.35 -6.17 -1.03
N GLN A 277 -12.57 -7.04 -0.05
CA GLN A 277 -12.98 -6.71 1.32
C GLN A 277 -11.82 -6.59 2.31
N ILE A 278 -10.60 -6.88 1.87
CA ILE A 278 -9.41 -6.65 2.68
C ILE A 278 -9.13 -5.16 2.68
N ASP A 279 -8.91 -4.62 3.86
CA ASP A 279 -8.43 -3.26 4.04
C ASP A 279 -6.98 -3.20 3.54
N ASN A 280 -6.82 -2.87 2.27
CA ASN A 280 -5.50 -2.61 1.72
C ASN A 280 -5.11 -1.19 2.10
N GLU A 281 -4.16 -1.08 2.97
CA GLU A 281 -3.36 0.08 3.37
C GLU A 281 -3.59 1.37 2.52
N GLY A 282 -4.76 2.00 2.71
CA GLY A 282 -5.08 3.25 2.03
C GLY A 282 -6.42 3.82 2.47
N PRO A 283 -6.50 5.13 2.74
CA PRO A 283 -7.72 5.78 3.24
C PRO A 283 -8.86 5.85 2.22
N SER A 284 -8.61 5.48 0.98
CA SER A 284 -9.49 5.80 -0.14
C SER A 284 -10.47 4.70 -0.53
N ARG A 285 -10.46 3.53 0.15
CA ARG A 285 -11.35 2.42 -0.21
C ARG A 285 -12.03 1.79 1.00
N SER A 286 -13.31 2.14 1.20
CA SER A 286 -14.16 1.39 2.13
C SER A 286 -14.83 0.23 1.39
N PRO A 287 -14.72 -1.03 1.87
CA PRO A 287 -15.30 -2.20 1.20
C PRO A 287 -16.83 -2.16 1.15
N LEU A 288 -17.47 -1.42 2.05
CA LEU A 288 -18.91 -1.22 2.11
C LEU A 288 -19.23 0.24 2.46
N ARG A 289 -20.21 0.82 1.79
CA ARG A 289 -20.73 2.17 2.09
C ARG A 289 -22.24 2.21 1.91
N TRP A 290 -22.88 3.10 2.66
CA TRP A 290 -24.29 3.46 2.48
C TRP A 290 -24.36 4.91 2.02
N THR A 291 -24.92 5.15 0.85
CA THR A 291 -24.98 6.49 0.25
C THR A 291 -26.14 7.31 0.80
N SER A 292 -26.04 8.63 0.71
CA SER A 292 -27.16 9.54 1.06
C SER A 292 -28.41 9.32 0.19
N SER A 293 -28.28 8.70 -0.98
CA SER A 293 -29.39 8.30 -1.84
C SER A 293 -30.03 6.95 -1.47
N ASN A 294 -29.65 6.40 -0.30
CA ASN A 294 -30.12 5.13 0.24
C ASN A 294 -29.80 3.92 -0.65
N GLU A 295 -28.58 3.88 -1.16
CA GLU A 295 -28.02 2.75 -1.90
C GLU A 295 -26.80 2.19 -1.15
N LEU A 296 -26.59 0.88 -1.19
CA LEU A 296 -25.35 0.25 -0.74
C LEU A 296 -24.35 0.21 -1.89
N LEU A 297 -23.11 0.59 -1.62
CA LEU A 297 -21.96 0.42 -2.50
C LEU A 297 -21.00 -0.56 -1.88
N PHE A 298 -20.49 -1.49 -2.67
CA PHE A 298 -19.50 -2.47 -2.20
C PHE A 298 -18.63 -2.97 -3.35
N TYR A 299 -17.45 -3.47 -3.01
CA TYR A 299 -16.56 -4.10 -3.98
C TYR A 299 -16.82 -5.60 -4.05
N SER A 300 -16.66 -6.18 -5.24
CA SER A 300 -16.71 -7.63 -5.44
C SER A 300 -15.84 -8.07 -6.61
N GLU A 301 -15.37 -9.31 -6.55
CA GLU A 301 -14.60 -9.97 -7.61
C GLU A 301 -15.41 -11.05 -8.35
N GLU A 302 -16.74 -11.04 -8.24
CA GLU A 302 -17.59 -12.07 -8.86
C GLU A 302 -17.47 -12.12 -10.39
N SER A 303 -17.05 -11.02 -11.02
CA SER A 303 -16.75 -10.96 -12.44
C SER A 303 -15.38 -11.56 -12.83
N GLY A 304 -14.54 -11.91 -11.86
CA GLY A 304 -13.12 -12.22 -12.03
C GLY A 304 -12.20 -10.98 -11.96
N TRP A 305 -12.77 -9.80 -11.71
CA TRP A 305 -12.09 -8.51 -11.58
C TRP A 305 -12.67 -7.74 -10.41
N ILE A 306 -11.89 -6.85 -9.81
CA ILE A 306 -12.38 -6.02 -8.71
C ILE A 306 -13.23 -4.89 -9.29
N HIS A 307 -14.54 -5.01 -9.13
CA HIS A 307 -15.50 -4.00 -9.57
C HIS A 307 -16.24 -3.38 -8.40
N LEU A 308 -16.79 -2.19 -8.63
CA LEU A 308 -17.69 -1.49 -7.71
C LEU A 308 -19.14 -1.82 -8.08
N TYR A 309 -19.90 -2.28 -7.10
CA TYR A 309 -21.29 -2.65 -7.23
C TYR A 309 -22.19 -1.70 -6.41
N ARG A 310 -23.42 -1.53 -6.85
CA ARG A 310 -24.50 -0.93 -6.07
C ARG A 310 -25.67 -1.88 -5.91
N MET A 311 -26.41 -1.75 -4.81
CA MET A 311 -27.67 -2.46 -4.60
C MET A 311 -28.59 -1.70 -3.67
N SER A 312 -29.90 -2.03 -3.72
CA SER A 312 -30.87 -1.56 -2.73
C SER A 312 -30.62 -2.18 -1.35
N PRO A 313 -30.80 -1.44 -0.24
CA PRO A 313 -30.77 -2.02 1.12
C PRO A 313 -31.91 -3.02 1.37
N ASP A 314 -32.94 -3.04 0.54
CA ASP A 314 -34.00 -4.06 0.61
C ASP A 314 -33.56 -5.42 0.06
N GLY A 315 -32.41 -5.46 -0.63
CA GLY A 315 -31.90 -6.63 -1.32
C GLY A 315 -32.13 -6.58 -2.83
N GLY A 316 -31.95 -7.70 -3.50
CA GLY A 316 -32.08 -7.85 -4.96
C GLY A 316 -30.72 -8.09 -5.64
N GLN A 317 -30.69 -8.00 -6.96
CA GLN A 317 -29.46 -8.22 -7.72
C GLN A 317 -28.58 -6.96 -7.70
N PRO A 318 -27.31 -7.09 -7.29
CA PRO A 318 -26.36 -5.99 -7.40
C PRO A 318 -26.15 -5.61 -8.87
N ARG A 319 -25.92 -4.32 -9.09
CA ARG A 319 -25.54 -3.80 -10.39
C ARG A 319 -24.06 -3.46 -10.40
N ASP A 320 -23.34 -4.02 -11.36
CA ASP A 320 -21.96 -3.65 -11.64
C ASP A 320 -21.92 -2.23 -12.23
N LEU A 321 -21.13 -1.36 -11.61
CA LEU A 321 -20.94 0.04 -12.03
C LEU A 321 -19.70 0.25 -12.87
N THR A 322 -18.77 -0.71 -12.87
CA THR A 322 -17.45 -0.60 -13.50
C THR A 322 -17.10 -1.86 -14.29
N PRO A 323 -17.98 -2.34 -15.17
CA PRO A 323 -17.78 -3.59 -15.88
C PRO A 323 -16.58 -3.52 -16.83
N GLY A 324 -15.98 -4.68 -17.09
CA GLY A 324 -14.86 -4.84 -18.02
C GLY A 324 -13.76 -5.75 -17.49
N ASN A 325 -12.74 -5.97 -18.33
CA ASN A 325 -11.54 -6.71 -17.93
C ASN A 325 -10.53 -5.75 -17.29
N CYS A 326 -10.89 -5.20 -16.14
CA CYS A 326 -10.13 -4.17 -15.45
C CYS A 326 -10.52 -4.11 -13.96
N GLU A 327 -9.73 -3.45 -13.15
CA GLU A 327 -9.94 -3.36 -11.69
C GLU A 327 -10.11 -1.91 -11.24
N VAL A 328 -10.98 -1.71 -10.26
CA VAL A 328 -11.08 -0.46 -9.50
C VAL A 328 -10.18 -0.52 -8.29
N GLU A 329 -9.33 0.49 -8.11
CA GLU A 329 -8.38 0.55 -7.00
C GLU A 329 -8.81 1.51 -5.90
N SER A 330 -9.30 2.69 -6.26
CA SER A 330 -9.77 3.69 -5.30
C SER A 330 -10.94 4.47 -5.86
N ASP A 331 -11.70 5.10 -4.99
CA ASP A 331 -12.83 5.91 -5.40
C ASP A 331 -13.17 7.04 -4.42
N SER A 332 -13.95 8.01 -4.88
CA SER A 332 -14.53 9.07 -4.08
C SER A 332 -15.99 9.32 -4.48
N LEU A 333 -16.87 9.40 -3.50
CA LEU A 333 -18.29 9.72 -3.71
C LEU A 333 -18.49 11.23 -3.58
N ALA A 334 -19.17 11.83 -4.56
CA ALA A 334 -19.56 13.23 -4.50
C ALA A 334 -20.55 13.52 -3.38
N ALA A 335 -20.62 14.77 -2.95
CA ALA A 335 -21.58 15.22 -1.92
C ALA A 335 -23.04 15.02 -2.33
N ASP A 336 -23.34 14.92 -3.64
CA ASP A 336 -24.68 14.61 -4.15
C ASP A 336 -25.11 13.16 -3.87
N GLY A 337 -24.20 12.29 -3.44
CA GLY A 337 -24.44 10.87 -3.18
C GLY A 337 -24.80 10.04 -4.41
N ARG A 338 -24.54 10.55 -5.62
CA ARG A 338 -24.97 9.94 -6.89
C ARG A 338 -23.87 9.76 -7.91
N THR A 339 -22.77 10.44 -7.74
CA THR A 339 -21.65 10.46 -8.69
C THR A 339 -20.37 10.04 -7.97
N LEU A 340 -19.59 9.16 -8.59
CA LEU A 340 -18.27 8.72 -8.10
C LEU A 340 -17.19 9.15 -9.08
N ILE A 341 -15.99 9.37 -8.55
CA ILE A 341 -14.75 9.27 -9.32
C ILE A 341 -14.08 7.98 -8.89
N VAL A 342 -13.70 7.15 -9.85
CA VAL A 342 -12.96 5.91 -9.61
C VAL A 342 -11.60 5.97 -10.28
N SER A 343 -10.58 5.44 -9.62
CA SER A 343 -9.29 5.12 -10.22
C SER A 343 -9.31 3.68 -10.68
N THR A 344 -9.00 3.44 -11.94
CA THR A 344 -9.10 2.12 -12.56
C THR A 344 -8.09 1.95 -13.69
N ASN A 345 -7.77 0.71 -14.04
CA ASN A 345 -6.90 0.38 -15.16
C ASN A 345 -7.68 0.03 -16.45
N CYS A 346 -8.97 0.39 -16.54
CA CYS A 346 -9.84 0.06 -17.71
C CYS A 346 -9.37 0.66 -19.04
N ALA A 347 -8.68 1.81 -19.04
CA ALA A 347 -8.16 2.40 -20.27
C ALA A 347 -6.76 1.91 -20.64
N ALA A 348 -5.97 1.44 -19.66
CA ALA A 348 -4.63 0.88 -19.86
C ALA A 348 -4.32 -0.04 -18.69
N ILE A 349 -4.18 -1.32 -18.95
CA ILE A 349 -4.06 -2.37 -17.92
C ILE A 349 -2.84 -2.15 -16.99
N ASP A 350 -1.76 -1.56 -17.48
CA ASP A 350 -0.56 -1.24 -16.74
C ASP A 350 -0.58 0.16 -16.10
N GLY A 351 -1.67 0.90 -16.21
CA GLY A 351 -1.81 2.26 -15.68
C GLY A 351 -2.98 2.40 -14.71
N ARG A 352 -3.22 3.65 -14.29
CA ARG A 352 -4.39 4.04 -13.47
C ARG A 352 -4.96 5.33 -14.02
N GLN A 353 -6.26 5.35 -14.28
CA GLN A 353 -6.93 6.54 -14.85
C GLN A 353 -8.22 6.83 -14.09
N LEU A 354 -8.62 8.10 -14.09
CA LEU A 354 -9.83 8.54 -13.41
C LEU A 354 -11.05 8.52 -14.34
N PHE A 355 -12.10 7.86 -13.85
CA PHE A 355 -13.40 7.83 -14.51
C PHE A 355 -14.49 8.37 -13.59
N GLU A 356 -15.46 9.06 -14.16
CA GLU A 356 -16.71 9.42 -13.51
C GLU A 356 -17.72 8.29 -13.72
N VAL A 357 -18.35 7.85 -12.65
CA VAL A 357 -19.36 6.79 -12.61
C VAL A 357 -20.63 7.32 -12.01
N SER A 358 -21.77 7.14 -12.68
CA SER A 358 -23.09 7.49 -12.14
C SER A 358 -23.74 6.31 -11.44
N LEU A 359 -24.29 6.51 -10.24
CA LEU A 359 -25.07 5.48 -9.55
C LEU A 359 -26.38 5.13 -10.32
N ALA A 360 -26.91 6.04 -11.14
CA ALA A 360 -28.02 5.72 -12.03
C ALA A 360 -27.62 4.70 -13.11
N GLY A 361 -26.31 4.49 -13.32
CA GLY A 361 -25.73 3.65 -14.35
C GLY A 361 -25.41 4.42 -15.62
N GLY A 362 -24.97 3.71 -16.63
CA GLY A 362 -24.37 4.23 -17.86
C GLY A 362 -22.91 3.82 -17.96
N GLU A 363 -22.27 4.11 -19.08
CA GLU A 363 -20.85 3.84 -19.27
C GLU A 363 -19.99 4.79 -18.43
N PRO A 364 -18.95 4.28 -17.72
CA PRO A 364 -17.97 5.12 -17.06
C PRO A 364 -17.32 6.11 -18.02
N ARG A 365 -17.25 7.39 -17.62
CA ARG A 365 -16.74 8.46 -18.46
C ARG A 365 -15.33 8.87 -18.02
N ARG A 366 -14.32 8.67 -18.88
CA ARG A 366 -12.96 9.13 -18.60
C ARG A 366 -12.91 10.64 -18.34
N LEU A 367 -12.34 11.02 -17.20
CA LEU A 367 -12.29 12.41 -16.76
C LEU A 367 -11.14 13.17 -17.39
N ILE A 368 -9.94 12.59 -17.33
CA ILE A 368 -8.68 13.21 -17.77
C ILE A 368 -7.78 12.18 -18.43
N GLU A 369 -6.79 12.65 -19.17
CA GLU A 369 -5.70 11.81 -19.65
C GLU A 369 -4.54 11.86 -18.67
N GLY A 370 -4.12 10.70 -18.20
CA GLY A 370 -3.01 10.48 -17.29
C GLY A 370 -2.54 9.04 -17.39
N MET A 371 -1.37 8.74 -16.82
CA MET A 371 -0.83 7.38 -16.79
C MET A 371 -1.06 6.73 -15.42
N ILE A 372 -0.81 7.49 -14.35
CA ILE A 372 -0.98 7.04 -12.96
C ILE A 372 -1.71 8.16 -12.21
N ASP A 373 -3.03 8.06 -12.14
CA ASP A 373 -3.91 8.98 -11.43
C ASP A 373 -4.72 8.17 -10.42
N VAL A 374 -4.48 8.38 -9.13
CA VAL A 374 -5.04 7.55 -8.03
C VAL A 374 -5.53 8.40 -6.85
N GLU A 375 -6.22 7.76 -5.92
CA GLU A 375 -6.70 8.36 -4.66
C GLU A 375 -7.47 9.68 -4.88
N PRO A 376 -8.51 9.67 -5.73
CA PRO A 376 -9.29 10.87 -5.95
C PRO A 376 -10.09 11.26 -4.71
N VAL A 377 -10.20 12.58 -4.46
CA VAL A 377 -11.12 13.14 -3.46
C VAL A 377 -11.92 14.27 -4.09
N TYR A 378 -13.23 14.30 -3.91
CA TYR A 378 -14.02 15.47 -4.26
C TYR A 378 -13.70 16.63 -3.33
N ILE A 379 -13.72 17.85 -3.84
CA ILE A 379 -13.43 19.07 -3.09
C ILE A 379 -14.74 19.72 -2.64
N GLY A 380 -15.11 19.53 -1.37
CA GLY A 380 -16.33 20.05 -0.79
C GLY A 380 -17.59 19.61 -1.57
N THR A 381 -18.50 20.54 -1.76
CA THR A 381 -19.74 20.33 -2.54
C THR A 381 -19.56 20.66 -4.02
N THR A 382 -18.34 20.99 -4.46
CA THR A 382 -18.05 21.35 -5.85
C THR A 382 -17.92 20.11 -6.73
N ARG A 383 -17.86 20.33 -8.05
CA ARG A 383 -17.48 19.29 -9.02
C ARG A 383 -15.97 19.23 -9.28
N SER A 384 -15.18 19.96 -8.50
CA SER A 384 -13.73 19.85 -8.53
C SER A 384 -13.28 18.68 -7.69
N TYR A 385 -12.11 18.13 -8.03
CA TYR A 385 -11.50 17.02 -7.33
C TYR A 385 -9.98 17.17 -7.30
N ALA A 386 -9.36 16.56 -6.31
CA ALA A 386 -7.92 16.42 -6.21
C ALA A 386 -7.54 14.94 -6.20
N TYR A 387 -6.31 14.62 -6.58
CA TYR A 387 -5.84 13.24 -6.67
C TYR A 387 -4.31 13.22 -6.71
N LEU A 388 -3.71 12.05 -6.47
CA LEU A 388 -2.30 11.81 -6.69
C LEU A 388 -2.07 11.47 -8.16
N SER A 389 -1.06 12.12 -8.77
CA SER A 389 -0.74 11.95 -10.18
C SER A 389 0.75 11.82 -10.39
N SER A 390 1.15 10.90 -11.26
CA SER A 390 2.54 10.72 -11.69
C SER A 390 2.63 10.14 -13.10
N ASP A 391 3.84 10.14 -13.64
CA ASP A 391 4.20 9.43 -14.87
C ASP A 391 5.69 9.02 -14.84
N ALA A 392 6.23 8.60 -15.97
CA ALA A 392 7.62 8.16 -16.07
C ALA A 392 8.66 9.24 -15.73
N ALA A 393 8.34 10.51 -15.99
CA ALA A 393 9.23 11.66 -15.80
C ALA A 393 8.81 12.59 -14.66
N SER A 394 7.59 12.43 -14.17
CA SER A 394 6.99 13.31 -13.17
C SER A 394 6.74 12.53 -11.88
N PRO A 395 7.47 12.82 -10.78
CA PRO A 395 7.20 12.26 -9.47
C PRO A 395 5.77 12.50 -8.99
N VAL A 396 5.36 11.74 -7.97
CA VAL A 396 4.01 11.81 -7.41
C VAL A 396 3.70 13.23 -6.95
N SER A 397 2.57 13.75 -7.38
CA SER A 397 2.11 15.10 -7.08
C SER A 397 0.61 15.15 -6.80
N ILE A 398 0.18 16.09 -5.96
CA ILE A 398 -1.24 16.40 -5.78
C ILE A 398 -1.66 17.33 -6.90
N VAL A 399 -2.65 16.90 -7.67
CA VAL A 399 -3.22 17.63 -8.78
C VAL A 399 -4.68 17.94 -8.52
N LYS A 400 -5.11 19.17 -8.74
CA LYS A 400 -6.50 19.61 -8.75
C LYS A 400 -7.01 19.68 -10.18
N ALA A 401 -8.20 19.16 -10.41
CA ALA A 401 -8.92 19.31 -11.67
C ALA A 401 -10.42 19.56 -11.40
N GLY A 402 -11.17 19.78 -12.47
CA GLY A 402 -12.61 20.01 -12.39
C GLY A 402 -13.26 19.95 -13.77
N PRO A 403 -14.47 20.48 -13.96
CA PRO A 403 -15.22 20.41 -15.22
C PRO A 403 -14.47 20.92 -16.45
N SER A 404 -13.56 21.90 -16.27
CA SER A 404 -12.71 22.42 -17.34
C SER A 404 -11.63 21.47 -17.80
N LYS A 405 -11.42 20.34 -17.08
CA LYS A 405 -10.33 19.37 -17.29
C LYS A 405 -8.90 19.96 -17.19
N LYS A 406 -8.78 21.22 -16.77
CA LYS A 406 -7.47 21.85 -16.54
C LYS A 406 -6.84 21.22 -15.29
N ARG A 407 -5.63 20.71 -15.45
CA ARG A 407 -4.82 20.13 -14.36
C ARG A 407 -3.97 21.24 -13.74
N ASN A 408 -4.04 21.40 -12.43
CA ASN A 408 -3.22 22.31 -11.66
C ASN A 408 -2.48 21.50 -10.59
N SER A 409 -1.15 21.37 -10.72
CA SER A 409 -0.33 20.76 -9.66
C SER A 409 -0.33 21.70 -8.46
N ILE A 410 -0.60 21.14 -7.28
CA ILE A 410 -0.60 21.82 -6.00
C ILE A 410 0.73 21.59 -5.27
N PHE A 411 1.18 20.33 -5.20
CA PHE A 411 2.35 19.92 -4.42
C PHE A 411 2.93 18.62 -5.00
N PRO A 412 4.25 18.39 -4.89
CA PRO A 412 5.30 19.32 -4.50
C PRO A 412 5.81 20.17 -5.67
N ALA A 413 6.61 21.18 -5.37
CA ALA A 413 7.52 21.75 -6.34
C ALA A 413 8.71 20.80 -6.52
N VAL A 414 9.09 20.51 -7.76
CA VAL A 414 10.25 19.66 -8.04
C VAL A 414 11.54 20.43 -7.72
N PRO A 415 12.44 19.92 -6.85
CA PRO A 415 13.68 20.58 -6.49
C PRO A 415 14.60 20.79 -7.70
N PRO A 416 15.38 21.88 -7.76
CA PRO A 416 16.27 22.19 -8.90
C PRO A 416 17.34 21.10 -9.16
N GLY A 417 17.72 20.33 -8.14
CA GLY A 417 18.70 19.24 -8.24
C GLY A 417 18.14 17.92 -8.73
N PHE A 418 16.83 17.83 -8.97
CA PHE A 418 16.21 16.58 -9.44
C PHE A 418 16.61 16.28 -10.89
N PRO A 419 17.05 15.05 -11.22
CA PRO A 419 17.69 14.73 -12.51
C PRO A 419 16.68 14.49 -13.65
N MET A 420 15.73 15.38 -13.87
CA MET A 420 14.65 15.20 -14.88
C MET A 420 15.16 14.85 -16.28
N ARG A 421 16.36 15.33 -16.66
CA ARG A 421 16.94 15.07 -17.99
C ARG A 421 17.59 13.71 -18.13
N GLU A 422 17.84 13.05 -17.00
CA GLU A 422 18.47 11.72 -16.93
C GLU A 422 17.43 10.60 -16.85
N LEU A 423 16.16 10.94 -16.54
CA LEU A 423 15.08 9.99 -16.46
C LEU A 423 14.79 9.38 -17.83
N VAL A 424 14.63 8.06 -17.85
CA VAL A 424 14.21 7.34 -19.05
C VAL A 424 12.74 6.91 -18.91
N LYS A 425 12.00 6.98 -20.00
CA LYS A 425 10.65 6.40 -20.05
C LYS A 425 10.79 4.91 -20.29
N PRO A 426 10.34 4.04 -19.35
CA PRO A 426 10.41 2.61 -19.56
C PRO A 426 9.50 2.18 -20.70
N GLU A 427 9.97 1.20 -21.47
CA GLU A 427 9.17 0.50 -22.48
C GLU A 427 8.31 -0.55 -21.78
N LEU A 428 6.99 -0.55 -22.05
CA LEU A 428 6.11 -1.62 -21.63
C LEU A 428 6.36 -2.84 -22.49
N VAL A 429 6.70 -3.95 -21.87
CA VAL A 429 7.01 -5.21 -22.53
C VAL A 429 6.14 -6.33 -21.98
N THR A 430 5.87 -7.33 -22.81
CA THR A 430 5.24 -8.57 -22.40
C THR A 430 6.04 -9.76 -22.91
N PHE A 431 6.06 -10.83 -22.15
CA PHE A 431 6.68 -12.09 -22.52
C PHE A 431 5.93 -13.26 -21.88
N GLN A 432 6.17 -14.47 -22.40
CA GLN A 432 5.46 -15.66 -21.95
C GLN A 432 6.30 -16.44 -20.94
N ALA A 433 5.68 -16.82 -19.82
CA ALA A 433 6.20 -17.85 -18.94
C ALA A 433 6.12 -19.24 -19.59
N ALA A 434 6.78 -20.24 -19.01
CA ALA A 434 6.85 -21.57 -19.57
C ALA A 434 5.49 -22.28 -19.73
N ASP A 435 4.53 -21.90 -18.88
CA ASP A 435 3.15 -22.39 -18.90
C ASP A 435 2.20 -21.56 -19.77
N GLY A 436 2.74 -20.56 -20.49
CA GLY A 436 1.98 -19.70 -21.41
C GLY A 436 1.33 -18.49 -20.75
N LEU A 437 1.55 -18.25 -19.43
CA LEU A 437 1.07 -17.03 -18.78
C LEU A 437 1.79 -15.80 -19.35
N THR A 438 1.03 -14.76 -19.68
CA THR A 438 1.61 -13.46 -20.09
C THR A 438 2.09 -12.68 -18.86
N VAL A 439 3.38 -12.35 -18.85
CA VAL A 439 4.02 -11.53 -17.84
C VAL A 439 4.23 -10.13 -18.41
N HIS A 440 3.86 -9.13 -17.63
CA HIS A 440 4.06 -7.71 -17.96
C HIS A 440 5.31 -7.17 -17.29
N GLY A 441 6.00 -6.24 -17.97
CA GLY A 441 7.19 -5.62 -17.41
C GLY A 441 7.47 -4.23 -17.97
N GLN A 442 8.37 -3.53 -17.29
CA GLN A 442 8.86 -2.21 -17.67
C GLN A 442 10.37 -2.32 -17.90
N LEU A 443 10.79 -2.11 -19.13
CA LEU A 443 12.19 -2.19 -19.55
C LEU A 443 12.79 -0.78 -19.63
N PHE A 444 13.75 -0.53 -18.76
CA PHE A 444 14.55 0.71 -18.72
C PHE A 444 15.84 0.49 -19.49
N ARG A 445 16.10 1.33 -20.50
CA ARG A 445 17.33 1.31 -21.27
C ARG A 445 18.17 2.54 -20.98
N PRO A 446 19.48 2.40 -20.72
CA PRO A 446 20.36 3.56 -20.57
C PRO A 446 20.28 4.48 -21.80
N ALA A 447 20.18 5.80 -21.56
CA ALA A 447 20.07 6.79 -22.64
C ALA A 447 21.32 6.87 -23.53
N SER A 448 22.50 6.53 -22.99
CA SER A 448 23.78 6.56 -23.69
C SER A 448 24.47 5.20 -23.62
N VAL A 449 24.24 4.38 -24.66
CA VAL A 449 24.97 3.11 -24.84
C VAL A 449 25.84 3.24 -26.09
N ARG A 450 27.15 2.90 -25.96
CA ARG A 450 28.02 2.83 -27.14
C ARG A 450 27.48 1.80 -28.12
N ALA A 451 27.32 2.19 -29.36
CA ALA A 451 26.83 1.26 -30.42
C ALA A 451 27.67 -0.02 -30.44
N GLY A 452 27.00 -1.18 -30.36
CA GLY A 452 27.62 -2.49 -30.35
C GLY A 452 28.19 -2.96 -29.01
N SER A 453 28.13 -2.17 -27.92
CA SER A 453 28.46 -2.64 -26.58
C SER A 453 27.29 -3.34 -25.92
N ARG A 454 27.57 -4.39 -25.16
CA ARG A 454 26.58 -5.06 -24.30
C ARG A 454 26.68 -4.50 -22.88
N GLN A 455 25.52 -4.41 -22.22
CA GLN A 455 25.39 -3.87 -20.88
C GLN A 455 24.98 -4.98 -19.89
N PRO A 456 25.43 -4.95 -18.64
CA PRO A 456 24.84 -5.79 -17.61
C PRO A 456 23.38 -5.42 -17.41
N ALA A 457 22.58 -6.40 -16.98
CA ALA A 457 21.17 -6.19 -16.73
C ALA A 457 20.79 -6.57 -15.30
N VAL A 458 19.71 -5.96 -14.81
CA VAL A 458 19.15 -6.25 -13.48
C VAL A 458 17.65 -6.45 -13.59
N ILE A 459 17.15 -7.54 -13.01
CA ILE A 459 15.72 -7.77 -12.85
C ILE A 459 15.29 -7.23 -11.49
N PHE A 460 14.28 -6.36 -11.48
CA PHE A 460 13.60 -5.95 -10.25
C PHE A 460 12.35 -6.77 -10.06
N VAL A 461 12.19 -7.37 -8.86
CA VAL A 461 11.02 -8.11 -8.43
C VAL A 461 10.41 -7.46 -7.20
N HIS A 462 9.13 -7.07 -7.28
CA HIS A 462 8.44 -6.38 -6.18
C HIS A 462 8.07 -7.33 -5.04
N GLY A 463 7.77 -6.77 -3.88
CA GLY A 463 7.21 -7.48 -2.73
C GLY A 463 5.68 -7.61 -2.79
N GLY A 464 5.12 -8.14 -1.75
CA GLY A 464 3.68 -8.32 -1.59
C GLY A 464 3.27 -9.79 -1.44
N PRO A 465 2.92 -10.58 -2.48
CA PRO A 465 3.02 -10.35 -3.92
C PRO A 465 1.92 -9.50 -4.54
N VAL A 466 0.85 -9.20 -3.81
CA VAL A 466 -0.38 -8.57 -4.29
C VAL A 466 -0.14 -7.08 -4.57
N ARG A 467 0.66 -6.78 -5.59
CA ARG A 467 1.04 -5.44 -6.06
C ARG A 467 1.11 -5.41 -7.58
N GLN A 468 1.12 -4.22 -8.15
CA GLN A 468 1.42 -3.98 -9.56
C GLN A 468 2.41 -2.83 -9.69
N MET A 469 3.55 -3.06 -10.31
CA MET A 469 4.47 -1.99 -10.69
C MET A 469 3.91 -1.24 -11.88
N LEU A 470 3.86 0.08 -11.76
CA LEU A 470 3.27 1.00 -12.74
C LEU A 470 4.37 1.65 -13.60
N PRO A 471 4.05 2.12 -14.83
CA PRO A 471 5.05 2.64 -15.76
C PRO A 471 5.48 4.08 -15.43
N GLY A 472 5.78 4.35 -14.17
CA GLY A 472 6.17 5.65 -13.64
C GLY A 472 6.37 5.61 -12.13
N TRP A 473 6.51 6.80 -11.53
CA TRP A 473 6.67 6.97 -10.09
C TRP A 473 5.44 6.43 -9.36
N HIS A 474 5.67 5.46 -8.48
CA HIS A 474 4.59 4.75 -7.81
C HIS A 474 3.98 5.59 -6.67
N TYR A 475 2.67 5.52 -6.48
CA TYR A 475 1.96 6.22 -5.40
C TYR A 475 2.14 5.61 -4.00
N MET A 476 2.74 4.42 -3.88
CA MET A 476 3.21 3.85 -2.61
C MET A 476 4.67 4.23 -2.40
N ASP A 477 5.01 4.76 -1.21
CA ASP A 477 6.36 5.29 -0.88
C ASP A 477 7.48 4.28 -1.17
N TYR A 478 7.34 3.03 -0.70
CA TYR A 478 8.31 1.95 -0.94
C TYR A 478 8.63 1.77 -2.44
N TYR A 479 7.59 1.73 -3.29
CA TYR A 479 7.76 1.50 -4.73
C TYR A 479 8.06 2.78 -5.51
N ASN A 480 7.75 3.95 -4.95
CA ASN A 480 8.30 5.22 -5.42
C ASN A 480 9.82 5.23 -5.30
N ASN A 481 10.34 4.78 -4.16
CA ASN A 481 11.78 4.63 -3.92
C ASN A 481 12.39 3.55 -4.83
N SER A 482 11.70 2.43 -5.06
CA SER A 482 12.14 1.39 -5.99
C SER A 482 12.18 1.89 -7.44
N TYR A 483 11.24 2.73 -7.86
CA TYR A 483 11.28 3.36 -9.18
C TYR A 483 12.48 4.31 -9.31
N ALA A 484 12.77 5.11 -8.28
CA ALA A 484 13.97 5.94 -8.21
C ALA A 484 15.24 5.10 -8.37
N MET A 485 15.31 3.94 -7.70
CA MET A 485 16.44 3.02 -7.80
C MET A 485 16.58 2.42 -9.20
N ASN A 486 15.47 2.03 -9.86
CA ASN A 486 15.49 1.57 -11.24
C ASN A 486 16.04 2.64 -12.19
N GLN A 487 15.60 3.89 -12.04
CA GLN A 487 16.11 5.03 -12.81
C GLN A 487 17.61 5.26 -12.54
N TYR A 488 18.03 5.21 -11.28
CA TYR A 488 19.42 5.39 -10.89
C TYR A 488 20.31 4.29 -11.48
N LEU A 489 19.94 3.01 -11.34
CA LEU A 489 20.71 1.91 -11.95
C LEU A 489 20.80 2.07 -13.47
N THR A 490 19.74 2.53 -14.10
CA THR A 490 19.74 2.80 -15.54
C THR A 490 20.71 3.93 -15.90
N SER A 491 20.79 5.00 -15.09
CA SER A 491 21.77 6.08 -15.30
C SER A 491 23.22 5.64 -15.12
N LEU A 492 23.45 4.58 -14.31
CA LEU A 492 24.75 3.93 -14.14
C LEU A 492 25.13 3.02 -15.32
N GLY A 493 24.21 2.75 -16.25
CA GLY A 493 24.44 1.94 -17.45
C GLY A 493 23.86 0.52 -17.40
N PHE A 494 23.07 0.17 -16.40
CA PHE A 494 22.35 -1.10 -16.38
C PHE A 494 21.11 -1.05 -17.27
N VAL A 495 20.81 -2.14 -17.98
CA VAL A 495 19.47 -2.41 -18.47
C VAL A 495 18.66 -2.94 -17.30
N VAL A 496 17.53 -2.29 -16.95
CA VAL A 496 16.69 -2.73 -15.82
C VAL A 496 15.35 -3.24 -16.34
N LEU A 497 14.91 -4.41 -15.88
CA LEU A 497 13.59 -4.98 -16.16
C LEU A 497 12.81 -5.15 -14.86
N SER A 498 11.82 -4.30 -14.64
CA SER A 498 10.85 -4.43 -13.55
C SER A 498 9.69 -5.30 -14.02
N ILE A 499 9.35 -6.38 -13.31
CA ILE A 499 8.32 -7.32 -13.75
C ILE A 499 7.12 -7.34 -12.79
N ASN A 500 5.93 -7.57 -13.37
CA ASN A 500 4.70 -7.92 -12.68
C ASN A 500 4.46 -9.42 -12.84
N TYR A 501 4.93 -10.20 -11.87
CA TYR A 501 4.77 -11.65 -11.85
C TYR A 501 3.39 -12.06 -11.32
N ARG A 502 2.97 -13.32 -11.60
CA ARG A 502 1.72 -13.88 -11.08
C ARG A 502 1.64 -13.75 -9.56
N GLY A 503 0.45 -13.57 -9.02
CA GLY A 503 0.22 -13.19 -7.63
C GLY A 503 -0.05 -11.69 -7.46
N GLY A 504 0.37 -10.87 -8.44
CA GLY A 504 0.10 -9.43 -8.44
C GLY A 504 -1.34 -9.05 -8.76
N THR A 505 -1.69 -7.78 -8.55
CA THR A 505 -3.00 -7.18 -8.91
C THR A 505 -2.97 -6.53 -10.29
N GLY A 506 -4.12 -6.08 -10.75
CA GLY A 506 -4.28 -5.33 -11.99
C GLY A 506 -4.57 -6.19 -13.22
N TYR A 507 -4.37 -7.50 -13.15
CA TYR A 507 -4.55 -8.44 -14.26
C TYR A 507 -5.65 -9.46 -14.02
N GLY A 508 -6.53 -9.19 -13.07
CA GLY A 508 -7.68 -10.01 -12.69
C GLY A 508 -7.37 -11.13 -11.69
N GLN A 509 -8.44 -11.70 -11.16
CA GLN A 509 -8.39 -12.71 -10.10
C GLN A 509 -7.57 -13.95 -10.48
N ALA A 510 -7.68 -14.42 -11.73
CA ALA A 510 -6.97 -15.61 -12.20
C ALA A 510 -5.43 -15.42 -12.17
N PHE A 511 -4.95 -14.22 -12.47
CA PHE A 511 -3.53 -13.88 -12.36
C PHE A 511 -3.09 -13.78 -10.88
N ARG A 512 -3.86 -13.07 -10.08
CA ARG A 512 -3.58 -12.89 -8.66
C ARG A 512 -3.66 -14.22 -7.87
N ARG A 513 -4.60 -15.10 -8.21
CA ARG A 513 -4.83 -16.41 -7.57
C ARG A 513 -4.24 -17.57 -8.36
N ALA A 514 -3.17 -17.35 -9.09
CA ALA A 514 -2.47 -18.43 -9.80
C ALA A 514 -2.10 -19.56 -8.84
N LYS A 515 -2.17 -20.80 -9.31
CA LYS A 515 -1.92 -21.98 -8.49
C LYS A 515 -0.45 -22.07 -8.08
N ASP A 516 -0.23 -22.75 -6.95
CA ASP A 516 1.10 -23.15 -6.50
C ASP A 516 2.06 -22.00 -6.20
N GLN A 517 1.55 -20.86 -5.72
CA GLN A 517 2.34 -19.69 -5.34
C GLN A 517 3.01 -19.89 -3.97
N GLY A 518 4.11 -19.19 -3.76
CA GLY A 518 4.82 -19.08 -2.49
C GLY A 518 5.11 -20.46 -1.89
N PRO A 519 4.72 -20.68 -0.63
CA PRO A 519 4.98 -21.94 0.07
C PRO A 519 4.30 -23.17 -0.57
N ARG A 520 3.38 -22.95 -1.51
CA ARG A 520 2.67 -24.04 -2.19
C ARG A 520 3.33 -24.51 -3.49
N GLY A 521 4.52 -24.00 -3.84
CA GLY A 521 5.24 -24.48 -5.03
C GLY A 521 6.00 -23.43 -5.84
N VAL A 522 5.97 -22.18 -5.40
CA VAL A 522 6.72 -21.04 -5.99
C VAL A 522 6.54 -20.90 -7.51
N SER A 523 5.29 -20.99 -7.99
CA SER A 523 4.98 -20.96 -9.44
C SER A 523 5.39 -19.62 -10.10
N GLU A 524 5.39 -18.51 -9.36
CA GLU A 524 5.82 -17.18 -9.81
C GLU A 524 7.30 -17.11 -10.17
N TYR A 525 8.11 -18.04 -9.72
CA TYR A 525 9.49 -18.13 -10.13
C TYR A 525 9.65 -18.45 -11.62
N GLN A 526 8.66 -19.10 -12.26
CA GLN A 526 8.65 -19.29 -13.71
C GLN A 526 8.62 -17.96 -14.47
N ASP A 527 7.97 -16.94 -13.90
CA ASP A 527 7.88 -15.60 -14.47
C ASP A 527 9.25 -14.88 -14.38
N VAL A 528 9.98 -15.10 -13.28
CA VAL A 528 11.36 -14.62 -13.11
C VAL A 528 12.31 -15.28 -14.14
N LEU A 529 12.18 -16.58 -14.35
CA LEU A 529 12.96 -17.30 -15.38
C LEU A 529 12.62 -16.80 -16.79
N ALA A 530 11.35 -16.52 -17.07
CA ALA A 530 10.93 -15.94 -18.34
C ALA A 530 11.49 -14.52 -18.54
N ALA A 531 11.58 -13.70 -17.49
CA ALA A 531 12.22 -12.39 -17.52
C ALA A 531 13.72 -12.49 -17.84
N HIS A 532 14.42 -13.45 -17.23
CA HIS A 532 15.83 -13.73 -17.57
C HIS A 532 15.96 -14.11 -19.06
N LEU A 533 15.14 -15.04 -19.53
CA LEU A 533 15.14 -15.48 -20.94
C LEU A 533 14.81 -14.32 -21.89
N PHE A 534 13.90 -13.43 -21.52
CA PHE A 534 13.59 -12.22 -22.30
C PHE A 534 14.83 -11.32 -22.42
N LEU A 535 15.53 -11.04 -21.32
CA LEU A 535 16.75 -10.21 -21.31
C LEU A 535 17.86 -10.81 -22.15
N THR A 536 18.07 -12.14 -22.13
CA THR A 536 19.13 -12.80 -22.92
C THR A 536 18.93 -12.70 -24.43
N ARG A 537 17.69 -12.38 -24.88
CA ARG A 537 17.39 -12.18 -26.31
C ARG A 537 17.62 -10.74 -26.78
N LEU A 538 17.85 -9.80 -25.85
CA LEU A 538 18.13 -8.42 -26.20
C LEU A 538 19.60 -8.29 -26.63
N PRO A 539 19.87 -7.72 -27.82
CA PRO A 539 21.23 -7.64 -28.37
C PRO A 539 22.16 -6.77 -27.53
N GLU A 540 21.60 -5.80 -26.79
CA GLU A 540 22.32 -4.89 -25.90
C GLU A 540 22.63 -5.49 -24.52
N VAL A 541 22.17 -6.69 -24.17
CA VAL A 541 22.38 -7.29 -22.84
C VAL A 541 23.56 -8.27 -22.86
N GLU A 542 24.46 -8.15 -21.87
CA GLU A 542 25.49 -9.13 -21.59
C GLU A 542 24.90 -10.29 -20.77
N GLN A 543 24.68 -11.40 -21.45
CA GLN A 543 23.92 -12.55 -20.92
C GLN A 543 24.50 -13.16 -19.63
N LYS A 544 25.83 -13.05 -19.42
CA LYS A 544 26.51 -13.57 -18.23
C LYS A 544 26.47 -12.60 -17.04
N HIS A 545 26.03 -11.37 -17.25
CA HIS A 545 26.00 -10.32 -16.25
C HIS A 545 24.58 -9.85 -15.98
N ILE A 546 23.69 -10.80 -15.68
CA ILE A 546 22.31 -10.53 -15.27
C ILE A 546 22.22 -10.75 -13.77
N GLY A 547 21.86 -9.69 -13.04
CA GLY A 547 21.58 -9.71 -11.62
C GLY A 547 20.08 -9.61 -11.34
N ILE A 548 19.73 -9.72 -10.07
CA ILE A 548 18.34 -9.62 -9.59
C ILE A 548 18.32 -8.90 -8.24
N TYR A 549 17.31 -8.04 -8.01
CA TYR A 549 17.10 -7.45 -6.70
C TYR A 549 15.60 -7.28 -6.39
N GLY A 550 15.27 -7.25 -5.11
CA GLY A 550 13.90 -7.06 -4.65
C GLY A 550 13.78 -7.15 -3.14
N GLY A 551 12.63 -6.75 -2.61
CA GLY A 551 12.37 -6.75 -1.18
C GLY A 551 11.14 -7.60 -0.79
N SER A 552 11.14 -8.09 0.46
CA SER A 552 10.04 -8.87 1.01
C SER A 552 9.81 -10.16 0.20
N TYR A 553 8.63 -10.33 -0.35
CA TYR A 553 8.37 -11.42 -1.30
C TYR A 553 9.29 -11.36 -2.53
N GLY A 554 9.68 -10.16 -2.97
CA GLY A 554 10.70 -10.00 -4.01
C GLY A 554 12.08 -10.48 -3.56
N GLY A 555 12.48 -10.25 -2.30
CA GLY A 555 13.68 -10.80 -1.68
C GLY A 555 13.65 -12.33 -1.65
N TYR A 556 12.51 -12.92 -1.29
CA TYR A 556 12.28 -14.36 -1.41
C TYR A 556 12.55 -14.88 -2.84
N LEU A 557 12.02 -14.18 -3.87
CA LEU A 557 12.26 -14.58 -5.27
C LEU A 557 13.73 -14.38 -5.69
N VAL A 558 14.41 -13.36 -5.18
CA VAL A 558 15.87 -13.19 -5.35
C VAL A 558 16.60 -14.40 -4.78
N ALA A 559 16.32 -14.75 -3.52
CA ALA A 559 16.97 -15.88 -2.86
C ALA A 559 16.70 -17.22 -3.56
N ILE A 560 15.45 -17.46 -4.03
CA ILE A 560 15.10 -18.65 -4.86
C ILE A 560 15.89 -18.67 -6.16
N ALA A 561 16.00 -17.52 -6.84
CA ALA A 561 16.75 -17.43 -8.11
C ALA A 561 18.23 -17.81 -7.92
N LEU A 562 18.86 -17.25 -6.89
CA LEU A 562 20.27 -17.55 -6.59
C LEU A 562 20.48 -18.98 -6.07
N ALA A 563 19.55 -19.50 -5.27
CA ALA A 563 19.64 -20.84 -4.74
C ALA A 563 19.48 -21.93 -5.82
N ARG A 564 18.51 -21.77 -6.73
CA ARG A 564 18.19 -22.79 -7.74
C ARG A 564 18.97 -22.64 -9.03
N ASN A 565 19.28 -21.41 -9.44
CA ASN A 565 19.84 -21.10 -10.75
C ASN A 565 20.99 -20.08 -10.70
N SER A 566 21.99 -20.29 -9.82
CA SER A 566 23.19 -19.46 -9.76
C SER A 566 23.95 -19.35 -11.12
N ASN A 567 23.74 -20.29 -12.02
CA ASN A 567 24.31 -20.23 -13.37
C ASN A 567 23.62 -19.22 -14.29
N LEU A 568 22.40 -18.77 -13.95
CA LEU A 568 21.65 -17.78 -14.70
C LEU A 568 21.79 -16.38 -14.10
N PHE A 569 21.79 -16.28 -12.77
CA PHE A 569 21.83 -15.01 -12.04
C PHE A 569 23.24 -14.81 -11.44
N ALA A 570 23.98 -13.84 -11.99
CA ALA A 570 25.36 -13.59 -11.62
C ALA A 570 25.55 -12.99 -10.22
N ALA A 571 24.53 -12.29 -9.70
CA ALA A 571 24.53 -11.70 -8.37
C ALA A 571 23.09 -11.32 -7.96
N GLY A 572 22.83 -11.18 -6.65
CA GLY A 572 21.54 -10.68 -6.18
C GLY A 572 21.63 -9.78 -4.95
N VAL A 573 20.62 -8.91 -4.80
CA VAL A 573 20.44 -8.11 -3.59
C VAL A 573 19.06 -8.40 -3.02
N ASP A 574 19.05 -8.91 -1.82
CA ASP A 574 17.88 -9.36 -1.08
C ASP A 574 17.59 -8.39 0.06
N PHE A 575 16.48 -7.67 -0.05
CA PHE A 575 15.97 -6.83 1.03
C PHE A 575 14.96 -7.66 1.83
N HIS A 576 15.28 -7.98 3.07
CA HIS A 576 14.36 -8.57 4.06
C HIS A 576 13.41 -9.65 3.48
N GLY A 577 13.98 -10.61 2.70
CA GLY A 577 13.22 -11.69 2.09
C GLY A 577 12.80 -12.79 3.05
N VAL A 578 11.74 -13.53 2.69
CA VAL A 578 11.37 -14.78 3.39
C VAL A 578 12.27 -15.92 2.88
N HIS A 579 12.89 -16.63 3.80
CA HIS A 579 13.89 -17.67 3.43
C HIS A 579 13.49 -19.08 3.82
N ASP A 580 12.68 -19.24 4.89
CA ASP A 580 12.07 -20.50 5.32
C ASP A 580 10.59 -20.27 5.65
N TRP A 581 9.72 -20.75 4.78
CA TRP A 581 8.27 -20.64 4.98
C TRP A 581 7.76 -21.49 6.17
N VAL A 582 8.44 -22.58 6.51
CA VAL A 582 8.04 -23.42 7.64
C VAL A 582 8.37 -22.74 8.95
N GLN A 583 9.56 -22.14 9.06
CA GLN A 583 9.95 -21.34 10.22
C GLN A 583 8.96 -20.17 10.39
N LYS A 584 8.76 -19.38 9.34
CA LYS A 584 7.82 -18.26 9.36
C LYS A 584 6.41 -18.66 9.80
N ALA A 585 5.88 -19.79 9.31
CA ALA A 585 4.56 -20.26 9.68
C ALA A 585 4.43 -20.72 11.14
N ARG A 586 5.53 -21.24 11.72
CA ARG A 586 5.58 -21.65 13.13
C ARG A 586 5.66 -20.48 14.09
N GLU A 587 6.46 -19.49 13.75
CA GLU A 587 6.71 -18.30 14.59
C GLU A 587 5.60 -17.27 14.46
N TRP A 588 4.97 -17.19 13.29
CA TRP A 588 3.88 -16.29 12.98
C TRP A 588 2.67 -17.04 12.40
N PRO A 589 1.94 -17.78 13.22
CA PRO A 589 0.75 -18.54 12.74
C PRO A 589 -0.32 -17.63 12.12
N GLY A 590 -0.30 -16.34 12.44
CA GLY A 590 -1.18 -15.30 11.92
C GLY A 590 -0.76 -14.64 10.59
N ALA A 591 0.41 -14.92 10.05
CA ALA A 591 1.03 -14.13 8.96
C ALA A 591 0.68 -14.54 7.52
N GLY A 592 -0.57 -14.69 7.18
CA GLY A 592 -1.03 -14.53 5.79
C GLY A 592 -0.96 -15.71 4.84
N TRP A 593 -0.40 -16.88 5.20
CA TRP A 593 -0.24 -17.99 4.24
C TRP A 593 -0.96 -19.29 4.61
N GLY A 594 -1.63 -19.36 5.77
CA GLY A 594 -2.45 -20.50 6.20
C GLY A 594 -1.79 -21.85 5.89
N LEU A 595 -0.55 -22.06 6.39
CA LEU A 595 0.16 -23.29 6.14
C LEU A 595 -0.33 -24.38 7.09
N ASP A 596 -1.20 -25.24 6.58
CA ASP A 596 -1.49 -26.50 7.23
C ASP A 596 -0.19 -27.31 7.37
N PRO A 597 0.05 -27.99 8.52
CA PRO A 597 1.21 -28.86 8.72
C PRO A 597 1.42 -29.90 7.61
N SER A 598 0.38 -30.37 6.95
CA SER A 598 0.47 -31.27 5.79
C SER A 598 1.20 -30.65 4.59
N LEU A 599 1.32 -29.32 4.54
CA LEU A 599 2.02 -28.59 3.49
C LEU A 599 3.48 -28.25 3.83
N TYR A 600 3.96 -28.54 5.05
CA TYR A 600 5.29 -28.12 5.50
C TYR A 600 6.43 -28.65 4.63
N GLU A 601 6.36 -29.91 4.19
CA GLU A 601 7.38 -30.44 3.27
C GLU A 601 7.41 -29.64 1.96
N ARG A 602 6.26 -29.34 1.37
CA ARG A 602 6.16 -28.56 0.15
C ARG A 602 6.61 -27.11 0.36
N ALA A 603 6.27 -26.51 1.49
CA ALA A 603 6.70 -25.18 1.87
C ALA A 603 8.21 -25.08 2.06
N PHE A 604 8.82 -26.09 2.71
CA PHE A 604 10.28 -26.19 2.82
C PHE A 604 10.94 -26.29 1.44
N GLN A 605 10.45 -27.18 0.57
CA GLN A 605 10.96 -27.32 -0.80
C GLN A 605 10.74 -26.07 -1.65
N SER A 606 9.80 -25.20 -1.29
CA SER A 606 9.55 -23.91 -1.90
C SER A 606 10.39 -22.78 -1.30
N SER A 607 11.22 -23.07 -0.31
CA SER A 607 12.05 -22.10 0.41
C SER A 607 13.48 -22.07 -0.10
N PRO A 608 14.15 -20.90 -0.11
CA PRO A 608 15.58 -20.79 -0.46
C PRO A 608 16.49 -21.72 0.33
N VAL A 609 16.25 -21.89 1.63
CA VAL A 609 17.05 -22.74 2.52
C VAL A 609 17.14 -24.19 2.05
N ALA A 610 16.14 -24.71 1.35
CA ALA A 610 16.15 -26.07 0.80
C ALA A 610 17.16 -26.27 -0.34
N ALA A 611 17.62 -25.20 -1.00
CA ALA A 611 18.50 -25.24 -2.16
C ALA A 611 19.89 -24.60 -1.95
N VAL A 612 20.28 -24.33 -0.70
CA VAL A 612 21.59 -23.73 -0.35
C VAL A 612 22.77 -24.50 -0.95
N GLY A 613 22.69 -25.83 -1.04
CA GLY A 613 23.75 -26.66 -1.59
C GLY A 613 24.11 -26.36 -3.07
N SER A 614 23.19 -25.80 -3.84
CA SER A 614 23.40 -25.38 -5.24
C SER A 614 23.74 -23.88 -5.41
N TRP A 615 23.65 -23.08 -4.35
CA TRP A 615 23.92 -21.65 -4.41
C TRP A 615 25.40 -21.34 -4.58
N ARG A 616 25.75 -20.47 -5.55
CA ARG A 616 27.14 -20.07 -5.87
C ARG A 616 27.29 -18.57 -6.10
N SER A 617 26.22 -17.88 -6.49
CA SER A 617 26.26 -16.46 -6.82
C SER A 617 26.42 -15.59 -5.58
N PRO A 618 27.23 -14.51 -5.63
CA PRO A 618 27.33 -13.57 -4.54
C PRO A 618 25.97 -12.88 -4.26
N VAL A 619 25.73 -12.62 -2.98
CA VAL A 619 24.51 -11.98 -2.52
C VAL A 619 24.78 -10.91 -1.47
N LEU A 620 24.03 -9.80 -1.52
CA LEU A 620 23.95 -8.79 -0.47
C LEU A 620 22.57 -8.91 0.20
N PHE A 621 22.56 -9.16 1.52
CA PHE A 621 21.35 -9.07 2.34
C PHE A 621 21.27 -7.70 3.01
N ILE A 622 20.09 -7.07 2.94
CA ILE A 622 19.79 -5.79 3.60
C ILE A 622 18.53 -5.99 4.45
N HIS A 623 18.63 -5.78 5.78
CA HIS A 623 17.52 -6.05 6.67
C HIS A 623 17.54 -5.12 7.89
N GLY A 624 16.39 -4.63 8.32
CA GLY A 624 16.18 -3.99 9.61
C GLY A 624 15.87 -5.05 10.68
N ASP A 625 16.39 -4.91 11.88
CA ASP A 625 16.22 -5.96 12.91
C ASP A 625 14.93 -5.82 13.74
N ASP A 626 14.20 -4.70 13.63
CA ASP A 626 12.82 -4.55 14.13
C ASP A 626 11.76 -4.87 13.05
N ASP A 627 12.12 -5.67 12.04
CA ASP A 627 11.19 -6.05 10.97
C ASP A 627 10.02 -6.90 11.51
N ARG A 628 8.83 -6.31 11.49
CA ARG A 628 7.58 -6.90 12.00
C ARG A 628 6.74 -7.61 10.93
N SER A 629 7.24 -7.65 9.69
CA SER A 629 6.60 -8.36 8.57
C SER A 629 7.35 -9.63 8.18
N VAL A 630 8.67 -9.58 8.15
CA VAL A 630 9.56 -10.71 7.93
C VAL A 630 10.58 -10.74 9.06
N PRO A 631 10.45 -11.68 10.02
CA PRO A 631 11.34 -11.74 11.18
C PRO A 631 12.82 -11.78 10.77
N PHE A 632 13.66 -11.06 11.51
CA PHE A 632 15.09 -10.90 11.21
C PHE A 632 15.86 -12.22 11.21
N ASP A 633 15.38 -13.24 11.94
CA ASP A 633 15.95 -14.58 12.00
C ASP A 633 15.91 -15.31 10.64
N GLN A 634 15.00 -14.95 9.73
CA GLN A 634 15.02 -15.44 8.35
C GLN A 634 16.36 -15.13 7.66
N THR A 635 16.90 -13.94 7.87
CA THR A 635 18.21 -13.56 7.33
C THR A 635 19.37 -14.18 8.12
N THR A 636 19.29 -14.21 9.45
CA THR A 636 20.40 -14.76 10.25
C THR A 636 20.62 -16.26 10.00
N ASP A 637 19.56 -17.05 9.85
CA ASP A 637 19.66 -18.47 9.52
C ASP A 637 20.23 -18.68 8.11
N LEU A 638 19.67 -18.04 7.09
CA LEU A 638 20.13 -18.23 5.71
C LEU A 638 21.59 -17.77 5.54
N VAL A 639 21.99 -16.63 6.11
CA VAL A 639 23.39 -16.14 6.07
C VAL A 639 24.34 -17.14 6.72
N SER A 640 23.98 -17.75 7.85
CA SER A 640 24.78 -18.78 8.50
C SER A 640 25.01 -19.97 7.56
N ARG A 641 23.95 -20.51 6.99
CA ARG A 641 24.01 -21.66 6.05
C ARG A 641 24.85 -21.33 4.79
N LEU A 642 24.73 -20.14 4.25
CA LEU A 642 25.48 -19.71 3.07
C LEU A 642 26.97 -19.56 3.38
N ARG A 643 27.34 -19.04 4.56
CA ARG A 643 28.75 -18.96 5.01
C ARG A 643 29.37 -20.36 5.19
N GLU A 644 28.59 -21.30 5.78
CA GLU A 644 29.02 -22.70 5.88
C GLU A 644 29.21 -23.35 4.50
N ALA A 645 28.40 -22.99 3.52
CA ALA A 645 28.51 -23.43 2.13
C ALA A 645 29.57 -22.66 1.31
N ALA A 646 30.35 -21.76 1.94
CA ALA A 646 31.35 -20.90 1.32
C ALA A 646 30.82 -20.02 0.16
N VAL A 647 29.56 -19.62 0.21
CA VAL A 647 28.97 -18.66 -0.72
C VAL A 647 29.43 -17.25 -0.35
N PRO A 648 29.80 -16.37 -1.30
CA PRO A 648 30.13 -14.98 -1.02
C PRO A 648 28.89 -14.21 -0.54
N VAL A 649 28.88 -13.78 0.72
CA VAL A 649 27.76 -13.07 1.36
C VAL A 649 28.23 -11.75 1.93
N ASP A 650 27.61 -10.66 1.49
CA ASP A 650 27.67 -9.36 2.13
C ASP A 650 26.38 -9.12 2.93
N THR A 651 26.46 -8.35 4.00
CA THR A 651 25.30 -7.99 4.83
C THR A 651 25.31 -6.50 5.17
N LEU A 652 24.16 -5.86 5.10
CA LEU A 652 23.90 -4.53 5.63
C LEU A 652 22.71 -4.64 6.60
N ILE A 653 23.00 -4.53 7.90
CA ILE A 653 21.96 -4.57 8.94
C ILE A 653 21.70 -3.14 9.39
N LEU A 654 20.43 -2.80 9.49
CA LEU A 654 19.95 -1.48 9.89
C LEU A 654 19.24 -1.60 11.25
N PRO A 655 19.95 -1.29 12.37
CA PRO A 655 19.36 -1.43 13.70
C PRO A 655 18.10 -0.59 13.88
N ASP A 656 17.11 -1.19 14.55
CA ASP A 656 15.79 -0.60 14.88
C ASP A 656 14.95 -0.18 13.66
N GLU A 657 15.38 -0.49 12.43
CA GLU A 657 14.57 -0.28 11.23
C GLU A 657 13.61 -1.43 10.99
N GLU A 658 12.45 -1.09 10.44
CA GLU A 658 11.39 -2.01 10.07
C GLU A 658 11.47 -2.50 8.62
N HIS A 659 10.42 -3.25 8.24
CA HIS A 659 10.26 -3.79 6.89
C HIS A 659 10.31 -2.74 5.77
N GLY A 660 9.81 -1.53 5.99
CA GLY A 660 9.74 -0.45 5.01
C GLY A 660 10.79 0.65 5.19
N PHE A 661 11.84 0.47 5.96
CA PHE A 661 12.82 1.46 6.40
C PHE A 661 12.20 2.85 6.60
N LEU A 662 12.05 3.24 7.83
CA LEU A 662 11.33 4.47 8.18
C LEU A 662 12.13 5.74 7.96
N ARG A 663 13.49 5.62 7.99
CA ARG A 663 14.39 6.76 7.82
C ARG A 663 14.88 6.88 6.37
N TYR A 664 14.90 8.10 5.88
CA TYR A 664 15.48 8.42 4.58
C TYR A 664 16.96 8.07 4.49
N ALA A 665 17.70 8.32 5.58
CA ALA A 665 19.11 7.96 5.68
C ALA A 665 19.36 6.46 5.48
N SER A 666 18.46 5.61 6.00
CA SER A 666 18.53 4.14 5.85
C SER A 666 18.27 3.71 4.41
N TRP A 667 17.30 4.31 3.73
CA TRP A 667 17.08 4.10 2.30
C TRP A 667 18.29 4.48 1.45
N LEU A 668 18.90 5.63 1.71
CA LEU A 668 20.12 6.03 1.00
C LEU A 668 21.27 5.05 1.21
N GLN A 669 21.47 4.59 2.46
CA GLN A 669 22.51 3.61 2.78
C GLN A 669 22.25 2.28 2.05
N ALA A 670 21.01 1.79 2.07
CA ALA A 670 20.61 0.54 1.41
C ALA A 670 20.79 0.61 -0.11
N TYR A 671 20.36 1.68 -0.74
CA TYR A 671 20.45 1.81 -2.21
C TYR A 671 21.88 2.10 -2.70
N ARG A 672 22.68 2.85 -1.93
CA ARG A 672 24.12 3.00 -2.24
C ARG A 672 24.83 1.65 -2.16
N ALA A 673 24.58 0.87 -1.10
CA ALA A 673 25.14 -0.47 -0.96
C ALA A 673 24.71 -1.40 -2.12
N THR A 674 23.44 -1.32 -2.52
CA THR A 674 22.90 -2.06 -3.67
C THR A 674 23.60 -1.71 -4.96
N ALA A 675 23.74 -0.42 -5.27
CA ALA A 675 24.42 0.03 -6.49
C ALA A 675 25.92 -0.39 -6.50
N ASP A 676 26.63 -0.17 -5.40
CA ASP A 676 28.04 -0.52 -5.28
C ASP A 676 28.27 -2.04 -5.38
N PHE A 677 27.39 -2.85 -4.79
CA PHE A 677 27.43 -4.30 -4.90
C PHE A 677 27.21 -4.76 -6.35
N LEU A 678 26.15 -4.27 -7.03
CA LEU A 678 25.85 -4.64 -8.42
C LEU A 678 26.93 -4.16 -9.40
N ILE A 679 27.47 -2.95 -9.23
CA ILE A 679 28.60 -2.45 -10.03
C ILE A 679 29.80 -3.38 -9.91
N ARG A 680 30.18 -3.75 -8.68
CA ARG A 680 31.32 -4.61 -8.40
C ARG A 680 31.15 -6.02 -8.97
N THR A 681 29.98 -6.61 -8.80
CA THR A 681 29.71 -8.02 -9.14
C THR A 681 29.34 -8.22 -10.61
N LEU A 682 28.66 -7.27 -11.24
CA LEU A 682 28.25 -7.35 -12.64
C LEU A 682 29.20 -6.62 -13.60
N GLY A 683 30.26 -6.00 -13.10
CA GLY A 683 31.39 -5.57 -13.91
C GLY A 683 31.19 -4.27 -14.70
N ILE A 684 30.39 -3.32 -14.21
CA ILE A 684 30.40 -1.96 -14.76
C ILE A 684 31.75 -1.32 -14.44
N ARG A 685 32.55 -1.05 -15.48
CA ARG A 685 33.77 -0.27 -15.32
C ARG A 685 33.40 1.20 -15.07
N ARG A 686 33.52 1.66 -13.82
CA ARG A 686 33.59 3.09 -13.57
C ARG A 686 34.79 3.63 -14.32
N THR A 687 34.58 4.47 -15.33
CA THR A 687 35.68 5.27 -15.88
C THR A 687 36.16 6.16 -14.74
N ALA A 688 37.35 5.83 -14.20
CA ALA A 688 38.02 6.70 -13.24
C ALA A 688 38.24 8.06 -13.90
N HIS A 689 37.69 9.11 -13.31
CA HIS A 689 37.97 10.50 -13.64
C HIS A 689 38.96 11.09 -12.65
#